data_7c2d93d7ac26e01f8fed61d6b70ebceb
#
_entry.id   7c2d93d7ac26e01f8fed61d6b70ebceb
#
_cell.length_a   1.000
_cell.length_b   1.000
_cell.length_c   1.000
_cell.angle_alpha   90.00
_cell.angle_beta   90.00
_cell.angle_gamma   90.00
#
_symmetry.space_group_name_H-M   'P 1'
#
loop_
_entity.id
_entity.type
_entity.pdbx_description
1 polymer ?
#
loop_
_entity_poly.entity_id
_entity_poly.type
_entity_poly.pdbx_seq_one_letter_code
_entity_poly.pdbx_strand_id
1 'polypeptide(L)'
;MPTSFRTVINPLLLTWTIAVFSVVPGCSNQEMSSKDTVDSTKINGWQVIGPGGGGGVMLPTISPFDENLVLTHCDMTGAYISYNGGTDWRMFNLLTVPVDFEFDPQSRDTVYVATRGYPYSEDRGSGLSMLFRSEDKGRKWRIIYPDVSKIKQTGKLQSTDLLPSQIVDGAIDGSIDKIEVDAGDNKRIYLGLSPLKSYLGQSDTKNSDSAMLVLSRNFGESWQSIAKLPGQNVKAIFPGSANGHTGEVTVFTESACVRINENTGDIIKMTLPAERIIVVKGGSSKGTSVIYIQCPFKRENGETKGGMYISRDEGRTWIQSNNGLLKDLDEKKLPSFQQGLAVCETMPEVAYISITSPVTGKDGKIEEIYSIYKTLNAGVNWEPVFLSSTPGGYITKNFEGSWMEQSYDPGWGGSPINLGVAPGNPDICYAGDNGRGYKTVDGGKTWKQVYSQNQPDSSYSNTGLNVTTCYGINFDPFDKDHFFICYTDIGLFHTFNGGKSWFQSVKGLPREWVNTCYSVEFDPKVKGKVWSAWANAHDLPRTKMFGRWGFANFQGGIAVSDDDGRSWHKSTTGMPDNSIGTSILLDPETPVDSRTLYAGVLDKGIYKSDDGAKTWKQANNGLGENLFAWELRRNSKGRLFALFARGQKEDKTIDGAIYFSDDHAENWKQLHLPNGVNGPHDLLLDPLHPNIMYVSCWPHSAGGKDVNGGVIKTEDGGVTWRQVFDETIRVNSAGMDPKQPNKIFINTFHNAAYKSEDSGESWQRIEGYRFKWGQRAIPDVHHPGMLYLTTYGGSVFYGPADGVPHAFEDIENMPPGWW
;
A
#
# COMPACT_ATOMS: atom_id res chain seq x y z
N MET A 1 59.33 30.35 7.96
CA MET A 1 60.00 31.65 7.54
C MET A 1 59.36 32.00 6.19
N PRO A 2 59.14 33.26 5.98
CA PRO A 2 57.94 33.84 5.43
C PRO A 2 58.17 34.55 4.12
N THR A 3 57.07 35.01 3.50
CA THR A 3 56.83 36.35 2.88
C THR A 3 55.62 36.22 1.96
N SER A 4 54.50 36.76 2.24
CA SER A 4 53.92 38.10 2.20
C SER A 4 54.30 38.91 0.96
N PHE A 5 53.28 39.34 0.17
CA PHE A 5 53.03 40.73 -0.13
C PHE A 5 51.64 40.96 -0.74
N ARG A 6 51.08 41.96 -0.26
CA ARG A 6 49.88 42.72 -0.35
C ARG A 6 49.69 43.54 -1.63
N THR A 7 48.40 43.73 -1.99
CA THR A 7 47.66 44.97 -2.33
C THR A 7 48.04 45.82 -3.53
N VAL A 8 47.02 46.27 -4.27
CA VAL A 8 46.56 47.69 -4.43
C VAL A 8 45.39 47.77 -5.40
N ILE A 9 44.31 48.17 -5.09
CA ILE A 9 43.18 49.12 -5.19
C ILE A 9 43.18 50.05 -6.40
N ASN A 10 42.06 49.99 -7.20
CA ASN A 10 41.17 51.07 -7.75
C ASN A 10 41.68 52.12 -8.75
N PRO A 11 40.77 52.95 -9.40
CA PRO A 11 39.38 52.78 -9.85
C PRO A 11 39.01 53.45 -11.23
N LEU A 12 37.73 53.32 -11.65
CA LEU A 12 36.90 54.27 -12.46
C LEU A 12 37.21 54.49 -13.93
N LEU A 13 36.21 54.26 -14.82
CA LEU A 13 35.54 55.28 -15.61
C LEU A 13 34.28 54.75 -16.33
N LEU A 14 33.21 55.53 -16.16
CA LEU A 14 31.89 55.42 -16.85
C LEU A 14 32.08 55.82 -18.33
N THR A 15 31.37 55.09 -19.23
CA THR A 15 30.89 55.67 -20.51
C THR A 15 29.53 55.08 -20.86
N TRP A 16 28.56 55.98 -21.02
CA TRP A 16 27.19 55.71 -21.49
C TRP A 16 27.20 55.51 -23.00
N THR A 17 26.55 54.47 -23.47
CA THR A 17 26.12 54.40 -24.89
C THR A 17 24.65 54.05 -24.94
N ILE A 18 23.84 54.94 -25.48
CA ILE A 18 22.42 54.79 -25.76
C ILE A 18 22.29 53.91 -27.01
N ALA A 19 21.66 52.77 -26.92
CA ALA A 19 21.19 52.02 -28.06
C ALA A 19 19.67 51.98 -28.08
N VAL A 20 19.11 52.50 -29.16
CA VAL A 20 17.67 52.47 -29.48
C VAL A 20 17.26 51.04 -29.82
N PHE A 21 16.36 50.45 -29.06
CA PHE A 21 15.68 49.20 -29.43
C PHE A 21 14.30 49.43 -29.99
N SER A 22 14.11 48.92 -31.19
CA SER A 22 12.81 48.76 -31.84
C SER A 22 12.01 47.65 -31.13
N VAL A 23 10.78 48.01 -30.75
CA VAL A 23 9.81 47.11 -30.13
C VAL A 23 9.26 46.14 -31.18
N VAL A 24 9.50 44.83 -30.98
CA VAL A 24 8.76 43.76 -31.62
C VAL A 24 7.87 43.17 -30.50
N PRO A 25 6.55 42.95 -30.68
CA PRO A 25 5.71 42.37 -29.63
C PRO A 25 6.04 40.90 -29.49
N GLY A 26 6.77 40.57 -28.42
CA GLY A 26 7.05 39.22 -28.03
C GLY A 26 5.95 38.66 -27.13
N CYS A 27 5.60 37.42 -27.35
CA CYS A 27 4.74 36.61 -26.52
C CYS A 27 5.14 36.73 -25.03
N SER A 28 4.19 37.06 -24.20
CA SER A 28 4.35 37.06 -22.76
C SER A 28 4.58 35.64 -22.24
N ASN A 29 5.81 35.32 -21.87
CA ASN A 29 6.07 34.28 -20.89
C ASN A 29 5.47 34.76 -19.55
N GLN A 30 4.33 34.25 -19.18
CA GLN A 30 3.91 34.31 -17.79
C GLN A 30 4.89 33.45 -16.97
N GLU A 31 5.79 34.10 -16.25
CA GLU A 31 6.48 33.50 -15.15
C GLU A 31 5.41 32.97 -14.18
N MET A 32 5.34 31.66 -14.01
CA MET A 32 4.53 31.03 -12.97
C MET A 32 5.00 31.59 -11.63
N SER A 33 4.09 32.30 -10.97
CA SER A 33 4.30 32.83 -9.65
C SER A 33 4.67 31.69 -8.68
N SER A 34 5.69 31.92 -7.85
CA SER A 34 6.23 31.02 -6.84
C SER A 34 5.26 30.68 -5.68
N LYS A 35 3.95 30.64 -5.92
CA LYS A 35 2.92 30.37 -4.91
C LYS A 35 2.25 29.00 -4.98
N ASP A 36 2.62 28.14 -5.92
CA ASP A 36 1.98 26.83 -6.10
C ASP A 36 2.93 25.63 -5.83
N THR A 37 3.91 25.75 -4.96
CA THR A 37 4.49 24.57 -4.34
C THR A 37 3.51 24.08 -3.26
N VAL A 38 2.45 23.41 -3.70
CA VAL A 38 1.60 22.63 -2.80
C VAL A 38 2.50 21.53 -2.24
N ASP A 39 2.77 21.56 -0.94
CA ASP A 39 3.41 20.45 -0.24
C ASP A 39 2.53 19.22 -0.45
N SER A 40 2.92 18.34 -1.35
CA SER A 40 2.14 17.18 -1.78
C SER A 40 1.95 16.17 -0.64
N THR A 41 2.75 16.28 0.42
CA THR A 41 2.61 15.46 1.63
C THR A 41 1.52 15.98 2.57
N LYS A 42 1.02 17.21 2.36
CA LYS A 42 -0.06 17.82 3.14
C LYS A 42 -1.31 18.04 2.32
N ILE A 43 -2.38 17.37 2.69
CA ILE A 43 -3.68 17.51 2.03
C ILE A 43 -4.72 17.83 3.09
N ASN A 44 -5.46 18.91 2.88
CA ASN A 44 -6.52 19.33 3.81
C ASN A 44 -6.05 19.41 5.28
N GLY A 45 -4.85 19.90 5.53
CA GLY A 45 -4.29 19.98 6.88
C GLY A 45 -3.76 18.65 7.45
N TRP A 46 -3.89 17.56 6.74
CA TRP A 46 -3.36 16.23 7.09
C TRP A 46 -2.02 15.98 6.41
N GLN A 47 -1.07 15.46 7.17
CA GLN A 47 0.26 15.09 6.70
C GLN A 47 0.49 13.60 6.90
N VAL A 48 1.04 12.94 5.89
CA VAL A 48 1.53 11.56 6.03
C VAL A 48 2.92 11.60 6.66
N ILE A 49 3.15 10.81 7.70
CA ILE A 49 4.44 10.71 8.41
C ILE A 49 4.98 9.27 8.38
N GLY A 50 6.30 9.15 8.54
CA GLY A 50 7.00 7.87 8.54
C GLY A 50 8.26 7.89 7.67
N PRO A 51 8.96 6.76 7.49
CA PRO A 51 10.21 6.69 6.73
C PRO A 51 10.03 6.66 5.21
N GLY A 52 8.81 6.42 4.71
CA GLY A 52 8.51 6.17 3.31
C GLY A 52 8.74 4.72 2.86
N GLY A 53 8.06 4.27 1.82
CA GLY A 53 8.15 2.89 1.31
C GLY A 53 7.42 1.87 2.17
N GLY A 54 7.88 0.64 2.14
CA GLY A 54 7.40 -0.45 3.00
C GLY A 54 6.25 -1.28 2.44
N GLY A 55 5.84 -1.07 1.19
CA GLY A 55 4.81 -1.86 0.51
C GLY A 55 4.88 -1.70 -0.99
N GLY A 56 4.02 -2.40 -1.72
CA GLY A 56 4.04 -2.48 -3.17
C GLY A 56 3.93 -1.13 -3.89
N VAL A 57 4.81 -0.91 -4.86
CA VAL A 57 4.77 0.23 -5.78
C VAL A 57 4.58 -0.32 -7.19
N MET A 58 3.42 -0.07 -7.80
CA MET A 58 2.99 -0.76 -9.00
C MET A 58 2.49 0.20 -10.08
N LEU A 59 2.62 -0.21 -11.35
CA LEU A 59 2.13 0.48 -12.54
C LEU A 59 2.59 1.95 -12.64
N PRO A 60 3.87 2.27 -12.52
CA PRO A 60 4.32 3.64 -12.74
C PRO A 60 3.97 4.07 -14.17
N THR A 61 3.18 5.15 -14.28
CA THR A 61 2.66 5.68 -15.55
C THR A 61 2.97 7.16 -15.64
N ILE A 62 3.67 7.57 -16.70
CA ILE A 62 4.18 8.93 -16.88
C ILE A 62 3.33 9.65 -17.94
N SER A 63 3.01 10.92 -17.70
CA SER A 63 2.26 11.73 -18.66
C SER A 63 3.04 11.95 -19.96
N PRO A 64 2.40 11.85 -21.13
CA PRO A 64 3.04 12.14 -22.41
C PRO A 64 3.35 13.65 -22.62
N PHE A 65 2.77 14.52 -21.79
CA PHE A 65 2.93 15.98 -21.89
C PHE A 65 3.81 16.60 -20.82
N ASP A 66 4.05 15.88 -19.72
CA ASP A 66 4.81 16.36 -18.56
C ASP A 66 5.48 15.19 -17.84
N GLU A 67 6.78 15.04 -18.05
CA GLU A 67 7.59 13.96 -17.45
C GLU A 67 7.62 14.00 -15.91
N ASN A 68 7.18 15.13 -15.31
CA ASN A 68 7.06 15.27 -13.86
C ASN A 68 5.73 14.76 -13.30
N LEU A 69 4.71 14.60 -14.15
CA LEU A 69 3.42 14.07 -13.76
C LEU A 69 3.42 12.54 -13.86
N VAL A 70 3.41 11.88 -12.72
CA VAL A 70 3.57 10.41 -12.62
C VAL A 70 2.53 9.85 -11.67
N LEU A 71 1.91 8.74 -12.07
CA LEU A 71 0.98 7.95 -11.26
C LEU A 71 1.60 6.60 -10.90
N THR A 72 1.25 6.10 -9.72
CA THR A 72 1.52 4.73 -9.28
C THR A 72 0.46 4.29 -8.27
N HIS A 73 0.41 3.01 -7.92
CA HIS A 73 -0.45 2.53 -6.84
C HIS A 73 0.25 1.50 -5.97
N CYS A 74 -0.31 1.24 -4.78
CA CYS A 74 0.14 0.15 -3.93
C CYS A 74 -0.73 -1.10 -4.13
N ASP A 75 -0.34 -2.19 -3.53
CA ASP A 75 -1.08 -3.45 -3.49
C ASP A 75 -2.38 -3.40 -2.67
N MET A 76 -2.59 -2.28 -1.97
CA MET A 76 -3.79 -1.95 -1.21
C MET A 76 -4.69 -0.97 -2.00
N THR A 77 -5.46 -0.09 -1.36
CA THR A 77 -6.33 0.87 -2.06
C THR A 77 -5.67 2.21 -2.39
N GLY A 78 -4.45 2.44 -1.91
CA GLY A 78 -3.74 3.70 -2.16
C GLY A 78 -3.30 3.83 -3.61
N ALA A 79 -3.58 4.97 -4.22
CA ALA A 79 -2.96 5.42 -5.44
C ALA A 79 -2.20 6.71 -5.16
N TYR A 80 -1.14 6.94 -5.91
CA TYR A 80 -0.22 8.05 -5.66
C TYR A 80 0.03 8.82 -6.95
N ILE A 81 0.14 10.12 -6.82
CA ILE A 81 0.47 11.03 -7.91
C ILE A 81 1.62 11.95 -7.50
N SER A 82 2.58 12.13 -8.38
CA SER A 82 3.65 13.11 -8.27
C SER A 82 3.52 14.14 -9.37
N TYR A 83 3.76 15.40 -9.03
CA TYR A 83 3.80 16.52 -9.97
C TYR A 83 5.22 17.06 -10.19
N ASN A 84 6.23 16.42 -9.59
CA ASN A 84 7.64 16.83 -9.63
C ASN A 84 8.59 15.65 -9.88
N GLY A 85 8.12 14.69 -10.66
CA GLY A 85 8.95 13.58 -11.12
C GLY A 85 9.35 12.61 -10.02
N GLY A 86 8.49 12.37 -9.03
CA GLY A 86 8.71 11.40 -7.96
C GLY A 86 9.55 11.93 -6.80
N THR A 87 9.79 13.26 -6.72
CA THR A 87 10.45 13.87 -5.56
C THR A 87 9.55 13.81 -4.33
N ASP A 88 8.26 14.06 -4.53
CA ASP A 88 7.23 13.80 -3.55
C ASP A 88 5.94 13.27 -4.19
N TRP A 89 5.09 12.66 -3.37
CA TRP A 89 3.90 11.94 -3.79
C TRP A 89 2.69 12.34 -2.95
N ARG A 90 1.57 12.54 -3.62
CA ARG A 90 0.28 12.71 -3.00
C ARG A 90 -0.51 11.40 -3.11
N MET A 91 -0.98 10.86 -1.98
CA MET A 91 -1.96 9.78 -2.00
C MET A 91 -3.35 10.30 -2.35
N PHE A 92 -4.09 9.54 -3.17
CA PHE A 92 -5.51 9.71 -3.40
C PHE A 92 -6.21 8.35 -3.30
N ASN A 93 -7.47 8.35 -2.88
CA ASN A 93 -8.20 7.11 -2.59
C ASN A 93 -9.35 6.92 -3.56
N LEU A 94 -9.30 5.84 -4.34
CA LEU A 94 -10.33 5.46 -5.31
C LEU A 94 -11.19 4.29 -4.84
N LEU A 95 -11.17 3.95 -3.54
CA LEU A 95 -12.03 2.97 -2.88
C LEU A 95 -11.71 1.51 -3.18
N THR A 96 -10.96 1.21 -4.23
CA THR A 96 -10.54 -0.13 -4.63
C THR A 96 -9.20 -0.07 -5.34
N VAL A 97 -8.58 -1.22 -5.61
CA VAL A 97 -7.22 -1.32 -6.15
C VAL A 97 -7.20 -0.90 -7.62
N PRO A 98 -6.39 0.10 -8.02
CA PRO A 98 -6.14 0.39 -9.41
C PRO A 98 -5.54 -0.81 -10.17
N VAL A 99 -5.86 -0.93 -11.44
CA VAL A 99 -5.35 -1.98 -12.33
C VAL A 99 -4.76 -1.44 -13.61
N ASP A 100 -5.11 -0.23 -13.98
CA ASP A 100 -4.55 0.45 -15.14
C ASP A 100 -4.69 1.97 -15.01
N PHE A 101 -3.71 2.71 -15.54
CA PHE A 101 -3.70 4.15 -15.67
C PHE A 101 -3.51 4.50 -17.13
N GLU A 102 -4.25 5.51 -17.60
CA GLU A 102 -4.14 5.97 -18.98
C GLU A 102 -4.22 7.49 -19.03
N PHE A 103 -3.26 8.14 -19.69
CA PHE A 103 -3.35 9.57 -20.01
C PHE A 103 -4.05 9.77 -21.33
N ASP A 104 -4.91 10.80 -21.40
CA ASP A 104 -5.52 11.19 -22.68
C ASP A 104 -4.43 11.71 -23.62
N PRO A 105 -4.24 11.10 -24.81
CA PRO A 105 -3.14 11.48 -25.69
C PRO A 105 -3.31 12.84 -26.37
N GLN A 106 -4.49 13.48 -26.28
CA GLN A 106 -4.81 14.77 -26.85
C GLN A 106 -5.11 15.86 -25.80
N SER A 107 -5.25 15.49 -24.50
CA SER A 107 -5.56 16.42 -23.42
C SER A 107 -4.54 16.34 -22.28
N ARG A 108 -3.83 17.45 -22.04
CA ARG A 108 -2.76 17.54 -21.03
C ARG A 108 -3.24 17.34 -19.60
N ASP A 109 -4.51 17.61 -19.34
CA ASP A 109 -5.08 17.64 -17.98
C ASP A 109 -5.95 16.43 -17.70
N THR A 110 -6.19 15.60 -18.72
CA THR A 110 -7.09 14.44 -18.61
C THR A 110 -6.31 13.15 -18.36
N VAL A 111 -6.75 12.42 -17.36
CA VAL A 111 -6.20 11.10 -17.01
C VAL A 111 -7.31 10.17 -16.51
N TYR A 112 -7.14 8.88 -16.78
CA TYR A 112 -8.08 7.83 -16.43
C TYR A 112 -7.44 6.81 -15.49
N VAL A 113 -8.25 6.24 -14.59
CA VAL A 113 -7.85 5.15 -13.70
C VAL A 113 -8.92 4.08 -13.69
N ALA A 114 -8.55 2.87 -14.04
CA ALA A 114 -9.41 1.70 -13.86
C ALA A 114 -9.13 1.00 -12.55
N THR A 115 -10.18 0.50 -11.90
CA THR A 115 -10.06 -0.27 -10.67
C THR A 115 -10.63 -1.67 -10.83
N ARG A 116 -10.13 -2.61 -10.01
CA ARG A 116 -10.50 -4.02 -10.07
C ARG A 116 -11.92 -4.26 -9.55
N GLY A 117 -12.63 -5.17 -10.21
CA GLY A 117 -13.90 -5.73 -9.73
C GLY A 117 -13.73 -7.14 -9.18
N TYR A 118 -14.63 -7.52 -8.27
CA TYR A 118 -14.71 -8.86 -7.70
C TYR A 118 -16.15 -9.33 -7.68
N PRO A 119 -16.43 -10.62 -7.97
CA PRO A 119 -17.77 -11.17 -7.86
C PRO A 119 -18.25 -11.19 -6.42
N TYR A 120 -19.55 -11.14 -6.25
CA TYR A 120 -20.16 -11.31 -4.93
C TYR A 120 -19.91 -12.72 -4.38
N SER A 121 -19.59 -12.80 -3.10
CA SER A 121 -19.67 -14.02 -2.31
C SER A 121 -20.23 -13.70 -0.94
N GLU A 122 -20.97 -14.66 -0.32
CA GLU A 122 -21.55 -14.47 1.01
C GLU A 122 -20.48 -14.17 2.06
N ASP A 123 -19.31 -14.77 1.92
CA ASP A 123 -18.18 -14.61 2.87
C ASP A 123 -17.38 -13.33 2.65
N ARG A 124 -17.51 -12.66 1.49
CA ARG A 124 -16.54 -11.65 1.05
C ARG A 124 -17.15 -10.40 0.41
N GLY A 125 -18.46 -10.45 0.08
CA GLY A 125 -19.12 -9.40 -0.69
C GLY A 125 -18.62 -9.29 -2.13
N SER A 126 -18.80 -8.13 -2.75
CA SER A 126 -18.32 -7.83 -4.11
C SER A 126 -17.50 -6.55 -4.15
N GLY A 127 -16.60 -6.44 -5.15
CA GLY A 127 -15.89 -5.23 -5.47
C GLY A 127 -16.35 -4.68 -6.81
N LEU A 128 -16.68 -3.41 -6.87
CA LEU A 128 -17.10 -2.75 -8.09
C LEU A 128 -15.87 -2.38 -8.94
N SER A 129 -15.85 -2.81 -10.20
CA SER A 129 -14.89 -2.32 -11.19
C SER A 129 -15.37 -0.98 -11.71
N MET A 130 -14.50 0.03 -11.64
CA MET A 130 -14.83 1.40 -12.03
C MET A 130 -13.77 1.99 -12.94
N LEU A 131 -14.20 2.88 -13.84
CA LEU A 131 -13.33 3.80 -14.55
C LEU A 131 -13.56 5.20 -14.00
N PHE A 132 -12.49 5.81 -13.54
CA PHE A 132 -12.44 7.20 -13.09
C PHE A 132 -11.79 8.06 -14.18
N ARG A 133 -12.28 9.28 -14.33
CA ARG A 133 -11.70 10.33 -15.16
C ARG A 133 -11.41 11.55 -14.32
N SER A 134 -10.23 12.14 -14.51
CA SER A 134 -9.85 13.46 -14.02
C SER A 134 -9.62 14.38 -15.20
N GLU A 135 -10.00 15.65 -15.07
CA GLU A 135 -9.77 16.72 -16.06
C GLU A 135 -8.89 17.84 -15.48
N ASP A 136 -8.24 17.58 -14.33
CA ASP A 136 -7.40 18.53 -13.60
C ASP A 136 -6.07 17.90 -13.13
N LYS A 137 -5.49 17.01 -13.94
CA LYS A 137 -4.25 16.30 -13.68
C LYS A 137 -4.30 15.40 -12.43
N GLY A 138 -5.43 14.75 -12.19
CA GLY A 138 -5.59 13.81 -11.06
C GLY A 138 -5.82 14.48 -9.71
N ARG A 139 -6.24 15.76 -9.67
CA ARG A 139 -6.62 16.42 -8.41
C ARG A 139 -7.98 15.94 -7.91
N LYS A 140 -8.94 15.82 -8.85
CA LYS A 140 -10.28 15.30 -8.59
C LYS A 140 -10.66 14.26 -9.63
N TRP A 141 -11.57 13.37 -9.26
CA TRP A 141 -11.95 12.21 -10.03
C TRP A 141 -13.46 12.08 -10.14
N ARG A 142 -13.93 11.66 -11.30
CA ARG A 142 -15.34 11.34 -11.54
C ARG A 142 -15.45 9.93 -12.09
N ILE A 143 -16.35 9.12 -11.53
CA ILE A 143 -16.70 7.80 -12.06
C ILE A 143 -17.48 7.98 -13.36
N ILE A 144 -16.98 7.41 -14.45
CA ILE A 144 -17.61 7.44 -15.78
C ILE A 144 -18.04 6.05 -16.27
N TYR A 145 -17.60 4.99 -15.57
CA TYR A 145 -18.06 3.62 -15.77
C TYR A 145 -18.03 2.86 -14.43
N PRO A 146 -19.08 2.08 -14.10
CA PRO A 146 -20.40 2.08 -14.71
C PRO A 146 -21.17 3.38 -14.47
N ASP A 147 -22.35 3.53 -15.06
CA ASP A 147 -23.26 4.66 -14.77
C ASP A 147 -23.67 4.62 -13.30
N VAL A 148 -23.18 5.60 -12.53
CA VAL A 148 -23.36 5.68 -11.06
C VAL A 148 -24.85 5.72 -10.68
N SER A 149 -25.70 6.32 -11.52
CA SER A 149 -27.16 6.41 -11.28
C SER A 149 -27.86 5.05 -11.29
N LYS A 150 -27.24 4.04 -11.91
CA LYS A 150 -27.76 2.67 -11.99
C LYS A 150 -27.25 1.78 -10.88
N ILE A 151 -26.28 2.25 -10.09
CA ILE A 151 -25.74 1.50 -8.96
C ILE A 151 -26.75 1.59 -7.82
N LYS A 152 -27.37 0.47 -7.51
CA LYS A 152 -28.19 0.30 -6.32
C LYS A 152 -27.34 -0.38 -5.26
N GLN A 153 -26.89 0.38 -4.28
CA GLN A 153 -26.22 -0.23 -3.15
C GLN A 153 -27.23 -0.93 -2.27
N THR A 154 -27.04 -2.23 -2.05
CA THR A 154 -27.94 -3.03 -1.22
C THR A 154 -27.37 -3.28 0.19
N GLY A 155 -26.08 -3.09 0.41
CA GLY A 155 -25.46 -3.24 1.73
C GLY A 155 -23.93 -3.15 1.69
N LYS A 156 -23.33 -2.97 2.87
CA LYS A 156 -21.90 -3.10 3.12
C LYS A 156 -21.69 -4.28 4.05
N LEU A 157 -20.80 -5.21 3.71
CA LEU A 157 -20.34 -6.24 4.62
C LEU A 157 -18.94 -5.87 5.11
N GLN A 158 -18.83 -5.50 6.38
CA GLN A 158 -17.57 -5.11 7.04
C GLN A 158 -17.00 -6.23 7.91
N SER A 159 -17.76 -7.30 8.09
CA SER A 159 -17.30 -8.53 8.75
C SER A 159 -16.26 -9.29 7.95
N THR A 160 -16.11 -8.99 6.66
CA THR A 160 -15.14 -9.67 5.79
C THR A 160 -13.76 -9.05 5.93
N ASP A 161 -12.73 -9.87 5.78
CA ASP A 161 -11.33 -9.44 5.74
C ASP A 161 -10.90 -8.80 4.42
N LEU A 162 -11.82 -8.66 3.50
CA LEU A 162 -11.56 -8.12 2.17
C LEU A 162 -12.03 -6.67 2.07
N LEU A 163 -11.53 -6.04 1.03
CA LEU A 163 -11.93 -4.74 0.52
C LEU A 163 -13.46 -4.55 0.59
N PRO A 164 -13.93 -3.30 0.64
CA PRO A 164 -15.32 -3.01 0.87
C PRO A 164 -16.17 -3.88 -0.04
N SER A 165 -16.77 -4.83 0.59
CA SER A 165 -17.75 -5.67 -0.03
C SER A 165 -19.00 -4.85 -0.15
N GLN A 166 -19.21 -4.36 -1.36
CA GLN A 166 -20.47 -3.74 -1.70
C GLN A 166 -21.30 -4.74 -2.45
N ILE A 167 -22.50 -4.96 -1.98
CA ILE A 167 -23.50 -5.65 -2.77
C ILE A 167 -24.02 -4.61 -3.75
N VAL A 168 -23.58 -4.71 -5.00
CA VAL A 168 -24.04 -3.83 -6.07
C VAL A 168 -25.10 -4.55 -6.86
N ASP A 169 -26.32 -4.02 -6.84
CA ASP A 169 -27.38 -4.41 -7.75
C ASP A 169 -27.25 -3.55 -9.01
N GLY A 170 -26.98 -4.16 -10.12
CA GLY A 170 -26.80 -3.51 -11.44
C GLY A 170 -25.83 -4.32 -12.29
N ALA A 171 -26.11 -4.47 -13.57
CA ALA A 171 -25.29 -5.25 -14.49
C ALA A 171 -23.93 -4.60 -14.67
N ILE A 172 -22.90 -5.20 -14.08
CA ILE A 172 -21.50 -4.93 -14.39
C ILE A 172 -21.03 -6.11 -15.21
N ASP A 173 -20.67 -5.84 -16.46
CA ASP A 173 -20.32 -6.88 -17.44
C ASP A 173 -18.97 -7.55 -17.18
N GLY A 174 -18.21 -7.12 -16.17
CA GLY A 174 -16.92 -7.68 -15.83
C GLY A 174 -16.01 -6.76 -15.04
N SER A 175 -14.76 -7.18 -14.84
CA SER A 175 -13.68 -6.37 -14.26
C SER A 175 -12.84 -5.76 -15.38
N ILE A 176 -12.56 -4.46 -15.30
CA ILE A 176 -11.66 -3.79 -16.24
C ILE A 176 -10.24 -4.35 -16.03
N ASP A 177 -9.63 -4.83 -17.09
CA ASP A 177 -8.21 -5.23 -17.13
C ASP A 177 -7.36 -4.13 -17.78
N LYS A 178 -7.92 -3.45 -18.82
CA LYS A 178 -7.20 -2.46 -19.62
C LYS A 178 -8.09 -1.31 -20.06
N ILE A 179 -7.50 -0.12 -20.08
CA ILE A 179 -8.01 1.08 -20.71
C ILE A 179 -7.12 1.40 -21.91
N GLU A 180 -7.71 1.94 -22.96
CA GLU A 180 -6.97 2.56 -24.07
C GLU A 180 -7.75 3.73 -24.61
N VAL A 181 -7.14 4.90 -24.74
CA VAL A 181 -7.71 6.09 -25.37
C VAL A 181 -7.14 6.22 -26.78
N ASP A 182 -8.01 6.33 -27.77
CA ASP A 182 -7.59 6.41 -29.17
C ASP A 182 -6.79 7.70 -29.43
N ALA A 183 -5.54 7.58 -29.82
CA ALA A 183 -4.66 8.72 -30.10
C ALA A 183 -5.13 9.53 -31.33
N GLY A 184 -5.92 8.94 -32.23
CA GLY A 184 -6.50 9.63 -33.38
C GLY A 184 -7.80 10.37 -33.08
N ASP A 185 -8.57 9.90 -32.09
CA ASP A 185 -9.84 10.49 -31.64
C ASP A 185 -10.10 10.15 -30.16
N ASN A 186 -9.72 11.03 -29.26
CA ASN A 186 -9.81 10.81 -27.81
C ASN A 186 -11.22 10.73 -27.24
N LYS A 187 -12.28 10.94 -28.07
CA LYS A 187 -13.67 10.59 -27.70
C LYS A 187 -13.85 9.10 -27.57
N ARG A 188 -12.97 8.32 -28.20
CA ARG A 188 -13.03 6.87 -28.27
C ARG A 188 -12.18 6.29 -27.15
N ILE A 189 -12.86 5.61 -26.23
CA ILE A 189 -12.22 4.97 -25.06
C ILE A 189 -12.61 3.50 -25.09
N TYR A 190 -11.61 2.63 -25.08
CA TYR A 190 -11.80 1.18 -25.05
C TYR A 190 -11.57 0.64 -23.65
N LEU A 191 -12.41 -0.31 -23.26
CA LEU A 191 -12.23 -1.11 -22.06
C LEU A 191 -12.14 -2.58 -22.43
N GLY A 192 -11.08 -3.22 -21.97
CA GLY A 192 -10.97 -4.66 -21.95
C GLY A 192 -11.52 -5.19 -20.63
N LEU A 193 -12.60 -5.94 -20.69
CA LEU A 193 -13.24 -6.51 -19.51
C LEU A 193 -12.95 -8.01 -19.42
N SER A 194 -12.48 -8.47 -18.27
CA SER A 194 -12.44 -9.89 -17.91
C SER A 194 -13.71 -10.31 -17.17
N PRO A 195 -14.11 -11.59 -17.22
CA PRO A 195 -15.14 -12.10 -16.33
C PRO A 195 -14.78 -11.83 -14.86
N LEU A 196 -15.76 -11.50 -14.04
CA LEU A 196 -15.54 -11.34 -12.61
C LEU A 196 -15.01 -12.64 -12.02
N LYS A 197 -13.82 -12.57 -11.42
CA LYS A 197 -13.13 -13.71 -10.81
C LYS A 197 -13.17 -13.60 -9.30
N SER A 198 -13.29 -14.72 -8.61
CA SER A 198 -13.11 -14.73 -7.18
C SER A 198 -11.69 -14.26 -6.84
N TYR A 199 -11.54 -13.52 -5.75
CA TYR A 199 -10.25 -12.99 -5.28
C TYR A 199 -9.18 -14.08 -5.07
N LEU A 200 -9.57 -15.33 -4.84
CA LEU A 200 -8.65 -16.46 -4.60
C LEU A 200 -8.37 -17.30 -5.85
N GLY A 201 -8.70 -16.82 -7.04
CA GLY A 201 -8.44 -17.58 -8.28
C GLY A 201 -9.29 -18.83 -8.46
N GLN A 202 -10.25 -19.06 -7.60
CA GLN A 202 -11.29 -20.07 -7.82
C GLN A 202 -12.29 -19.49 -8.79
N SER A 203 -12.19 -19.89 -10.07
CA SER A 203 -13.23 -19.59 -11.04
C SER A 203 -14.52 -20.28 -10.59
N ASP A 204 -15.58 -19.53 -10.44
CA ASP A 204 -16.90 -20.10 -10.48
C ASP A 204 -17.10 -20.59 -11.92
N THR A 205 -16.70 -21.84 -12.17
CA THR A 205 -16.60 -22.47 -13.49
C THR A 205 -17.97 -22.78 -14.12
N LYS A 206 -19.05 -22.23 -13.59
CA LYS A 206 -20.38 -22.44 -14.14
C LYS A 206 -20.71 -21.53 -15.33
N ASN A 207 -19.98 -20.42 -15.54
CA ASN A 207 -20.11 -19.61 -16.73
C ASN A 207 -18.78 -19.54 -17.46
N SER A 208 -18.73 -20.11 -18.65
CA SER A 208 -17.63 -20.00 -19.61
C SER A 208 -17.58 -18.59 -20.24
N ASP A 209 -17.55 -17.55 -19.40
CA ASP A 209 -17.59 -16.19 -19.88
C ASP A 209 -16.24 -15.81 -20.46
N SER A 210 -16.25 -15.35 -21.68
CA SER A 210 -15.11 -14.81 -22.41
C SER A 210 -14.89 -13.36 -21.99
N ALA A 211 -13.66 -12.87 -22.13
CA ALA A 211 -13.37 -11.45 -22.06
C ALA A 211 -14.17 -10.67 -23.10
N MET A 212 -14.34 -9.37 -22.89
CA MET A 212 -15.18 -8.51 -23.75
C MET A 212 -14.44 -7.20 -24.05
N LEU A 213 -14.66 -6.69 -25.27
CA LEU A 213 -14.27 -5.34 -25.65
C LEU A 213 -15.48 -4.43 -25.59
N VAL A 214 -15.34 -3.32 -24.89
CA VAL A 214 -16.33 -2.26 -24.73
C VAL A 214 -15.76 -0.96 -25.25
N LEU A 215 -16.55 -0.13 -25.92
CA LEU A 215 -16.16 1.14 -26.51
C LEU A 215 -17.12 2.25 -26.11
N SER A 216 -16.56 3.37 -25.68
CA SER A 216 -17.24 4.68 -25.70
C SER A 216 -16.77 5.51 -26.91
N ARG A 217 -17.70 6.30 -27.50
CA ARG A 217 -17.42 7.25 -28.59
C ARG A 217 -17.67 8.70 -28.20
N ASN A 218 -17.84 8.96 -26.89
CA ASN A 218 -18.24 10.26 -26.35
C ASN A 218 -17.62 10.52 -24.96
N PHE A 219 -16.30 10.28 -24.82
CA PHE A 219 -15.55 10.52 -23.58
C PHE A 219 -16.04 9.74 -22.34
N GLY A 220 -16.66 8.58 -22.54
CA GLY A 220 -17.17 7.75 -21.45
C GLY A 220 -18.56 8.08 -20.98
N GLU A 221 -19.34 8.96 -21.68
CA GLU A 221 -20.73 9.25 -21.32
C GLU A 221 -21.66 8.07 -21.61
N SER A 222 -21.33 7.26 -22.61
CA SER A 222 -22.06 6.02 -22.93
C SER A 222 -21.12 4.95 -23.43
N TRP A 223 -21.50 3.68 -23.24
CA TRP A 223 -20.69 2.52 -23.50
C TRP A 223 -21.45 1.47 -24.33
N GLN A 224 -20.74 0.83 -25.24
CA GLN A 224 -21.27 -0.24 -26.10
C GLN A 224 -20.35 -1.45 -26.09
N SER A 225 -20.85 -2.64 -25.88
CA SER A 225 -20.16 -3.89 -26.12
C SER A 225 -19.94 -4.08 -27.63
N ILE A 226 -18.67 -4.28 -28.02
CA ILE A 226 -18.27 -4.47 -29.42
C ILE A 226 -18.14 -5.93 -29.76
N ALA A 227 -17.41 -6.71 -28.94
CA ALA A 227 -17.13 -8.10 -29.25
C ALA A 227 -16.83 -8.92 -27.99
N LYS A 228 -17.21 -10.19 -28.00
CA LYS A 228 -16.69 -11.22 -27.09
C LYS A 228 -15.34 -11.70 -27.60
N LEU A 229 -14.35 -11.78 -26.71
CA LEU A 229 -12.97 -12.09 -27.08
C LEU A 229 -12.65 -13.56 -26.77
N PRO A 230 -11.81 -14.21 -27.58
CA PRO A 230 -11.23 -15.49 -27.18
C PRO A 230 -10.25 -15.25 -26.02
N GLY A 231 -10.37 -16.04 -24.94
CA GLY A 231 -9.61 -15.87 -23.70
C GLY A 231 -10.40 -15.18 -22.58
N GLN A 232 -9.76 -15.00 -21.45
CA GLN A 232 -10.41 -14.47 -20.23
C GLN A 232 -9.83 -13.14 -19.73
N ASN A 233 -8.56 -12.81 -20.07
CA ASN A 233 -7.93 -11.58 -19.60
C ASN A 233 -7.44 -10.75 -20.78
N VAL A 234 -7.81 -9.50 -20.82
CA VAL A 234 -7.29 -8.55 -21.81
C VAL A 234 -5.90 -8.07 -21.38
N LYS A 235 -4.94 -8.20 -22.29
CA LYS A 235 -3.53 -7.84 -22.07
C LYS A 235 -3.14 -6.51 -22.69
N ALA A 236 -3.69 -6.20 -23.87
CA ALA A 236 -3.48 -4.94 -24.54
C ALA A 236 -4.58 -4.68 -25.58
N ILE A 237 -4.80 -3.40 -25.86
CA ILE A 237 -5.72 -2.90 -26.88
C ILE A 237 -4.91 -1.91 -27.74
N PHE A 238 -4.95 -2.03 -29.06
CA PHE A 238 -4.29 -1.14 -30.00
C PHE A 238 -5.31 -0.65 -31.04
N PRO A 239 -5.80 0.59 -30.91
CA PRO A 239 -6.67 1.21 -31.91
C PRO A 239 -5.93 1.35 -33.24
N GLY A 240 -6.60 1.00 -34.34
CA GLY A 240 -6.01 1.04 -35.67
C GLY A 240 -5.82 2.44 -36.25
N SER A 241 -6.43 3.46 -35.64
CA SER A 241 -6.34 4.86 -36.07
C SER A 241 -4.91 5.39 -36.14
N ALA A 242 -4.06 5.00 -35.18
CA ALA A 242 -2.64 5.36 -35.13
C ALA A 242 -1.85 4.86 -36.38
N ASN A 243 -2.34 3.81 -37.04
CA ASN A 243 -1.74 3.20 -38.21
C ASN A 243 -2.56 3.41 -39.51
N GLY A 244 -3.56 4.31 -39.48
CA GLY A 244 -4.40 4.62 -40.62
C GLY A 244 -5.55 3.63 -40.86
N HIS A 245 -5.81 2.71 -39.93
CA HIS A 245 -6.88 1.71 -40.01
C HIS A 245 -8.08 2.13 -39.14
N THR A 246 -8.67 3.28 -39.41
CA THR A 246 -9.82 3.78 -38.64
C THR A 246 -11.00 2.80 -38.68
N GLY A 247 -11.54 2.46 -37.49
CA GLY A 247 -12.64 1.52 -37.34
C GLY A 247 -12.20 0.08 -37.13
N GLU A 248 -10.91 -0.16 -36.95
CA GLU A 248 -10.35 -1.45 -36.55
C GLU A 248 -9.59 -1.31 -35.21
N VAL A 249 -9.58 -2.38 -34.43
CA VAL A 249 -8.80 -2.47 -33.18
C VAL A 249 -8.17 -3.85 -33.04
N THR A 250 -6.90 -3.88 -32.66
CA THR A 250 -6.20 -5.15 -32.36
C THR A 250 -6.20 -5.36 -30.85
N VAL A 251 -6.68 -6.52 -30.42
CA VAL A 251 -6.79 -6.87 -28.99
C VAL A 251 -6.01 -8.15 -28.70
N PHE A 252 -5.22 -8.11 -27.63
CA PHE A 252 -4.52 -9.26 -27.09
C PHE A 252 -5.16 -9.72 -25.81
N THR A 253 -5.41 -11.02 -25.71
CA THR A 253 -5.74 -11.72 -24.47
C THR A 253 -4.54 -12.57 -24.03
N GLU A 254 -4.66 -13.28 -22.90
CA GLU A 254 -3.61 -14.20 -22.46
C GLU A 254 -3.31 -15.34 -23.45
N SER A 255 -4.24 -15.60 -24.39
CA SER A 255 -4.19 -16.76 -25.28
C SER A 255 -4.51 -16.47 -26.76
N ALA A 256 -4.83 -15.22 -27.09
CA ALA A 256 -5.20 -14.86 -28.45
C ALA A 256 -4.77 -13.44 -28.83
N CYS A 257 -4.55 -13.22 -30.13
CA CYS A 257 -4.51 -11.93 -30.79
C CYS A 257 -5.63 -11.88 -31.82
N VAL A 258 -6.44 -10.83 -31.77
CA VAL A 258 -7.55 -10.64 -32.68
C VAL A 258 -7.61 -9.21 -33.21
N ARG A 259 -7.96 -9.06 -34.49
CA ARG A 259 -8.34 -7.79 -35.08
C ARG A 259 -9.87 -7.75 -35.20
N ILE A 260 -10.46 -6.64 -34.81
CA ILE A 260 -11.91 -6.47 -34.67
C ILE A 260 -12.32 -5.27 -35.53
N ASN A 261 -13.35 -5.46 -36.34
CA ASN A 261 -14.06 -4.34 -36.97
C ASN A 261 -15.07 -3.76 -35.96
N GLU A 262 -14.91 -2.51 -35.57
CA GLU A 262 -15.67 -1.90 -34.50
C GLU A 262 -17.15 -1.61 -34.83
N ASN A 263 -17.49 -1.60 -36.11
CA ASN A 263 -18.86 -1.34 -36.58
C ASN A 263 -19.70 -2.63 -36.70
N THR A 264 -19.04 -3.72 -37.09
CA THR A 264 -19.74 -5.01 -37.29
C THR A 264 -19.49 -5.99 -36.16
N GLY A 265 -18.41 -5.81 -35.35
CA GLY A 265 -17.97 -6.77 -34.33
C GLY A 265 -17.29 -8.00 -34.92
N ASP A 266 -16.99 -8.01 -36.22
CA ASP A 266 -16.32 -9.15 -36.89
C ASP A 266 -14.88 -9.31 -36.38
N ILE A 267 -14.49 -10.55 -36.09
CA ILE A 267 -13.22 -10.92 -35.50
C ILE A 267 -12.38 -11.71 -36.50
N ILE A 268 -11.14 -11.24 -36.72
CA ILE A 268 -10.10 -11.95 -37.44
C ILE A 268 -9.05 -12.41 -36.44
N LYS A 269 -8.86 -13.72 -36.30
CA LYS A 269 -7.80 -14.30 -35.46
C LYS A 269 -6.45 -14.18 -36.12
N MET A 270 -5.44 -13.79 -35.35
CA MET A 270 -4.05 -13.67 -35.75
C MET A 270 -3.21 -14.75 -35.07
N THR A 271 -2.10 -15.15 -35.70
CA THR A 271 -1.20 -16.18 -35.16
C THR A 271 -0.36 -15.58 -34.03
N LEU A 272 -0.32 -16.26 -32.87
CA LEU A 272 0.57 -15.93 -31.77
C LEU A 272 1.85 -16.76 -31.80
N PRO A 273 2.97 -16.25 -31.30
CA PRO A 273 4.25 -16.95 -31.23
C PRO A 273 4.30 -18.02 -30.13
N ALA A 274 3.36 -17.99 -29.19
CA ALA A 274 3.27 -18.91 -28.05
C ALA A 274 1.81 -19.04 -27.56
N GLU A 275 1.53 -20.13 -26.85
CA GLU A 275 0.18 -20.42 -26.33
C GLU A 275 -0.27 -19.51 -25.19
N ARG A 276 0.66 -18.90 -24.47
CA ARG A 276 0.39 -18.04 -23.33
C ARG A 276 1.21 -16.76 -23.37
N ILE A 277 0.53 -15.65 -23.16
CA ILE A 277 1.11 -14.32 -23.06
C ILE A 277 1.06 -13.86 -21.60
N ILE A 278 2.18 -13.30 -21.11
CA ILE A 278 2.24 -12.65 -19.79
C ILE A 278 1.84 -11.18 -19.93
N VAL A 279 2.57 -10.42 -20.74
CA VAL A 279 2.40 -8.98 -20.97
C VAL A 279 2.57 -8.66 -22.46
N VAL A 280 1.82 -7.68 -22.93
CA VAL A 280 1.96 -7.05 -24.25
C VAL A 280 2.10 -5.56 -24.06
N LYS A 281 3.06 -4.94 -24.72
CA LYS A 281 3.22 -3.48 -24.84
C LYS A 281 3.71 -3.15 -26.23
N GLY A 282 3.39 -1.96 -26.72
CA GLY A 282 3.81 -1.51 -28.02
C GLY A 282 3.86 0.00 -28.10
N GLY A 283 4.39 0.51 -29.19
CA GLY A 283 4.39 1.90 -29.57
C GLY A 283 4.39 2.06 -31.08
N SER A 284 4.00 3.22 -31.54
CA SER A 284 3.99 3.57 -32.98
C SER A 284 4.46 5.00 -33.17
N SER A 285 5.45 5.20 -34.03
CA SER A 285 5.98 6.52 -34.34
C SER A 285 6.55 6.56 -35.77
N LYS A 286 6.22 7.62 -36.52
CA LYS A 286 6.77 7.89 -37.86
C LYS A 286 6.65 6.69 -38.83
N GLY A 287 5.56 5.93 -38.73
CA GLY A 287 5.33 4.76 -39.57
C GLY A 287 6.05 3.49 -39.10
N THR A 288 6.73 3.53 -37.97
CA THR A 288 7.31 2.35 -37.31
C THR A 288 6.40 1.94 -36.14
N SER A 289 5.87 0.73 -36.20
CA SER A 289 5.14 0.10 -35.10
C SER A 289 5.90 -1.11 -34.58
N VAL A 290 6.08 -1.18 -33.26
CA VAL A 290 6.70 -2.35 -32.64
C VAL A 290 5.83 -2.84 -31.48
N ILE A 291 5.48 -4.10 -31.51
CA ILE A 291 4.77 -4.78 -30.41
C ILE A 291 5.72 -5.80 -29.78
N TYR A 292 5.81 -5.77 -28.47
CA TYR A 292 6.58 -6.71 -27.66
C TYR A 292 5.63 -7.61 -26.87
N ILE A 293 5.94 -8.90 -26.82
CA ILE A 293 5.23 -9.89 -26.02
C ILE A 293 6.21 -10.61 -25.11
N GLN A 294 5.87 -10.71 -23.83
CA GLN A 294 6.51 -11.62 -22.89
C GLN A 294 5.74 -12.95 -22.85
N CYS A 295 6.42 -14.05 -23.10
CA CYS A 295 5.89 -15.40 -22.97
C CYS A 295 6.68 -16.19 -21.94
N PRO A 296 6.07 -17.12 -21.18
CA PRO A 296 6.82 -17.94 -20.23
C PRO A 296 7.93 -18.70 -20.93
N PHE A 297 9.10 -18.75 -20.30
CA PHE A 297 10.15 -19.65 -20.75
C PHE A 297 9.76 -21.09 -20.45
N LYS A 298 10.01 -21.99 -21.39
CA LYS A 298 9.83 -23.43 -21.23
C LYS A 298 10.97 -24.20 -21.90
N ARG A 299 11.28 -25.39 -21.40
CA ARG A 299 12.27 -26.27 -22.00
C ARG A 299 11.56 -27.39 -22.75
N GLU A 300 11.83 -27.52 -24.04
CA GLU A 300 11.29 -28.57 -24.91
C GLU A 300 12.41 -29.17 -25.76
N ASN A 301 12.55 -30.48 -25.68
CA ASN A 301 13.58 -31.25 -26.44
C ASN A 301 15.02 -30.70 -26.25
N GLY A 302 15.35 -30.21 -25.06
CA GLY A 302 16.66 -29.62 -24.75
C GLY A 302 16.83 -28.16 -25.16
N GLU A 303 15.88 -27.57 -25.88
CA GLU A 303 15.91 -26.17 -26.29
C GLU A 303 15.06 -25.30 -25.34
N THR A 304 15.51 -24.05 -25.11
CA THR A 304 14.72 -23.05 -24.38
C THR A 304 13.82 -22.31 -25.36
N LYS A 305 12.51 -22.46 -25.19
CA LYS A 305 11.47 -21.77 -25.95
C LYS A 305 10.80 -20.70 -25.08
N GLY A 306 10.01 -19.82 -25.69
CA GLY A 306 9.37 -18.69 -25.01
C GLY A 306 10.32 -17.49 -24.90
N GLY A 307 10.13 -16.67 -23.88
CA GLY A 307 10.87 -15.43 -23.72
C GLY A 307 10.19 -14.24 -24.40
N MET A 308 10.99 -13.32 -24.91
CA MET A 308 10.49 -12.15 -25.63
C MET A 308 10.26 -12.46 -27.11
N TYR A 309 9.16 -11.90 -27.64
CA TYR A 309 8.89 -11.86 -29.07
C TYR A 309 8.53 -10.43 -29.48
N ILE A 310 8.88 -10.06 -30.70
CA ILE A 310 8.55 -8.77 -31.30
C ILE A 310 7.83 -8.93 -32.62
N SER A 311 6.93 -8.03 -32.90
CA SER A 311 6.29 -7.82 -34.20
C SER A 311 6.54 -6.40 -34.68
N ARG A 312 6.80 -6.23 -35.98
CA ARG A 312 6.97 -4.95 -36.67
C ARG A 312 5.89 -4.68 -37.72
N ASP A 313 4.89 -5.54 -37.75
CA ASP A 313 3.81 -5.58 -38.74
C ASP A 313 2.44 -5.76 -38.05
N GLU A 314 2.25 -5.10 -36.90
CA GLU A 314 0.99 -5.08 -36.13
C GLU A 314 0.52 -6.47 -35.68
N GLY A 315 1.46 -7.37 -35.34
CA GLY A 315 1.17 -8.70 -34.85
C GLY A 315 0.92 -9.75 -35.92
N ARG A 316 1.18 -9.48 -37.23
CA ARG A 316 1.04 -10.46 -38.29
C ARG A 316 2.16 -11.50 -38.27
N THR A 317 3.39 -11.08 -37.97
CA THR A 317 4.56 -11.98 -37.83
C THR A 317 5.33 -11.66 -36.55
N TRP A 318 6.04 -12.68 -36.05
CA TRP A 318 6.76 -12.59 -34.78
C TRP A 318 8.19 -13.12 -34.91
N ILE A 319 9.12 -12.44 -34.28
CA ILE A 319 10.53 -12.80 -34.17
C ILE A 319 10.88 -12.98 -32.71
N GLN A 320 11.50 -14.11 -32.35
CA GLN A 320 12.01 -14.30 -30.98
C GLN A 320 13.16 -13.33 -30.69
N SER A 321 13.18 -12.75 -29.49
CA SER A 321 14.03 -11.65 -29.09
C SER A 321 14.66 -11.89 -27.72
N ASN A 322 15.47 -12.96 -27.60
CA ASN A 322 16.09 -13.38 -26.34
C ASN A 322 17.60 -13.08 -26.27
N ASN A 323 18.18 -12.49 -27.31
CA ASN A 323 19.61 -12.22 -27.37
C ASN A 323 20.03 -11.25 -26.24
N GLY A 324 20.97 -11.69 -25.40
CA GLY A 324 21.41 -10.97 -24.19
C GLY A 324 20.70 -11.40 -22.91
N LEU A 325 19.48 -11.97 -22.97
CA LEU A 325 18.69 -12.36 -21.79
C LEU A 325 19.09 -13.72 -21.19
N LEU A 326 19.63 -14.62 -22.02
CA LEU A 326 19.92 -16.00 -21.65
C LEU A 326 21.42 -16.23 -21.40
N LYS A 327 22.14 -15.18 -21.04
CA LYS A 327 23.58 -15.27 -20.80
C LYS A 327 23.87 -15.76 -19.39
N ASP A 328 24.80 -16.70 -19.27
CA ASP A 328 25.33 -17.23 -18.00
C ASP A 328 24.27 -17.84 -17.06
N LEU A 329 23.17 -18.38 -17.62
CA LEU A 329 22.10 -19.00 -16.85
C LEU A 329 22.48 -20.38 -16.33
N ASP A 330 21.89 -20.75 -15.19
CA ASP A 330 21.90 -22.12 -14.70
C ASP A 330 21.17 -23.08 -15.68
N GLU A 331 21.77 -24.24 -15.95
CA GLU A 331 21.17 -25.18 -16.88
C GLU A 331 19.89 -25.86 -16.38
N LYS A 332 19.65 -25.83 -15.07
CA LYS A 332 18.52 -26.54 -14.42
C LYS A 332 17.31 -25.68 -14.18
N LYS A 333 17.48 -24.34 -14.06
CA LYS A 333 16.41 -23.40 -13.75
C LYS A 333 16.25 -22.36 -14.87
N LEU A 334 15.02 -22.09 -15.29
CA LEU A 334 14.72 -21.10 -16.33
C LEU A 334 14.53 -19.70 -15.71
N PRO A 335 14.84 -18.63 -16.46
CA PRO A 335 14.47 -17.28 -16.09
C PRO A 335 12.95 -17.10 -16.00
N SER A 336 12.53 -16.08 -15.28
CA SER A 336 11.11 -15.71 -15.18
C SER A 336 10.91 -14.22 -15.36
N PHE A 337 9.86 -13.85 -16.07
CA PHE A 337 9.42 -12.46 -16.16
C PHE A 337 8.50 -12.11 -15.00
N GLN A 338 8.56 -10.84 -14.56
CA GLN A 338 7.76 -10.33 -13.44
C GLN A 338 6.67 -9.35 -13.90
N GLN A 339 6.23 -9.36 -15.13
CA GLN A 339 5.27 -8.41 -15.74
C GLN A 339 5.85 -7.02 -16.05
N GLY A 340 7.08 -6.73 -15.67
CA GLY A 340 7.75 -5.48 -16.03
C GLY A 340 8.13 -5.46 -17.51
N LEU A 341 7.35 -4.72 -18.30
CA LEU A 341 7.62 -4.37 -19.71
C LEU A 341 7.14 -2.95 -19.93
N ALA A 342 8.04 -2.06 -20.37
CA ALA A 342 7.73 -0.69 -20.76
C ALA A 342 8.35 -0.38 -22.12
N VAL A 343 7.60 0.27 -22.99
CA VAL A 343 8.01 0.66 -24.34
C VAL A 343 7.86 2.17 -24.49
N CYS A 344 8.87 2.86 -24.98
CA CYS A 344 8.77 4.29 -25.29
C CYS A 344 7.89 4.48 -26.54
N GLU A 345 6.73 5.11 -26.38
CA GLU A 345 5.71 5.18 -27.43
C GLU A 345 6.21 5.90 -28.69
N THR A 346 6.93 7.02 -28.53
CA THR A 346 7.47 7.79 -29.65
C THR A 346 8.78 7.25 -30.22
N MET A 347 9.42 6.33 -29.50
CA MET A 347 10.65 5.61 -29.91
C MET A 347 10.48 4.11 -29.60
N PRO A 348 9.60 3.41 -30.35
CA PRO A 348 9.20 2.05 -29.99
C PRO A 348 10.32 1.01 -30.13
N GLU A 349 11.46 1.38 -30.68
CA GLU A 349 12.71 0.60 -30.67
C GLU A 349 13.36 0.52 -29.28
N VAL A 350 12.97 1.42 -28.34
CA VAL A 350 13.47 1.42 -26.97
C VAL A 350 12.45 0.82 -26.01
N ALA A 351 12.87 -0.22 -25.32
CA ALA A 351 12.05 -0.91 -24.34
C ALA A 351 12.88 -1.37 -23.13
N TYR A 352 12.20 -1.51 -22.00
CA TYR A 352 12.73 -2.04 -20.76
C TYR A 352 11.94 -3.26 -20.30
N ILE A 353 12.62 -4.27 -19.78
CA ILE A 353 12.00 -5.49 -19.25
C ILE A 353 12.58 -5.84 -17.88
N SER A 354 11.74 -6.40 -17.03
CA SER A 354 12.14 -6.95 -15.73
C SER A 354 12.18 -8.48 -15.80
N ILE A 355 13.30 -9.05 -15.37
CA ILE A 355 13.53 -10.50 -15.43
C ILE A 355 14.31 -10.98 -14.21
N THR A 356 13.92 -12.13 -13.65
CA THR A 356 14.68 -12.86 -12.63
C THR A 356 15.45 -13.97 -13.32
N SER A 357 16.75 -13.95 -13.21
CA SER A 357 17.65 -14.91 -13.86
C SER A 357 18.34 -15.80 -12.82
N PRO A 358 18.18 -17.15 -12.89
CA PRO A 358 18.94 -18.06 -12.05
C PRO A 358 20.35 -18.20 -12.60
N VAL A 359 21.35 -18.07 -11.74
CA VAL A 359 22.78 -18.26 -12.05
C VAL A 359 23.40 -19.21 -11.05
N THR A 360 24.43 -19.95 -11.46
CA THR A 360 25.20 -20.77 -10.52
C THR A 360 26.25 -19.91 -9.83
N GLY A 361 26.11 -19.72 -8.52
CA GLY A 361 27.06 -19.00 -7.68
C GLY A 361 28.40 -19.71 -7.54
N LYS A 362 29.40 -19.03 -6.98
CA LYS A 362 30.76 -19.56 -6.79
C LYS A 362 30.81 -20.78 -5.86
N ASP A 363 29.82 -20.95 -4.99
CA ASP A 363 29.67 -22.11 -4.08
C ASP A 363 28.87 -23.27 -4.72
N GLY A 364 28.51 -23.14 -5.98
CA GLY A 364 27.72 -24.14 -6.74
C GLY A 364 26.23 -24.12 -6.42
N LYS A 365 25.72 -23.16 -5.61
CA LYS A 365 24.29 -22.97 -5.37
C LYS A 365 23.68 -22.10 -6.43
N ILE A 366 22.38 -22.30 -6.70
CA ILE A 366 21.61 -21.44 -7.60
C ILE A 366 21.25 -20.17 -6.85
N GLU A 367 21.70 -19.04 -7.37
CA GLU A 367 21.33 -17.70 -6.93
C GLU A 367 20.37 -17.07 -7.94
N GLU A 368 19.52 -16.14 -7.50
CA GLU A 368 18.62 -15.39 -8.36
C GLU A 368 19.15 -13.97 -8.54
N ILE A 369 19.32 -13.54 -9.78
CA ILE A 369 19.63 -12.15 -10.12
C ILE A 369 18.33 -11.45 -10.53
N TYR A 370 17.96 -10.43 -9.76
CA TYR A 370 16.87 -9.53 -10.05
C TYR A 370 17.36 -8.38 -10.91
N SER A 371 16.72 -8.15 -12.07
CA SER A 371 17.31 -7.29 -13.08
C SER A 371 16.31 -6.54 -13.95
N ILE A 372 16.77 -5.42 -14.51
CA ILE A 372 16.10 -4.73 -15.62
C ILE A 372 17.06 -4.73 -16.80
N TYR A 373 16.56 -5.12 -17.96
CA TYR A 373 17.26 -5.06 -19.25
C TYR A 373 16.62 -3.99 -20.13
N LYS A 374 17.44 -3.38 -20.99
CA LYS A 374 17.04 -2.38 -21.99
C LYS A 374 17.42 -2.84 -23.39
N THR A 375 16.59 -2.55 -24.37
CA THR A 375 16.93 -2.60 -25.80
C THR A 375 16.87 -1.20 -26.40
N LEU A 376 17.74 -0.92 -27.37
CA LEU A 376 17.75 0.31 -28.17
C LEU A 376 17.47 0.05 -29.66
N ASN A 377 17.17 -1.18 -30.03
CA ASN A 377 17.10 -1.62 -31.42
C ASN A 377 15.93 -2.58 -31.67
N ALA A 378 14.84 -2.32 -31.00
CA ALA A 378 13.62 -3.12 -31.08
C ALA A 378 13.89 -4.61 -30.82
N GLY A 379 14.58 -4.91 -29.71
CA GLY A 379 14.77 -6.27 -29.22
C GLY A 379 15.81 -7.11 -30.01
N VAL A 380 16.61 -6.51 -30.89
CA VAL A 380 17.69 -7.25 -31.55
C VAL A 380 18.70 -7.76 -30.51
N ASN A 381 18.99 -6.94 -29.49
CA ASN A 381 19.71 -7.35 -28.29
C ASN A 381 19.20 -6.61 -27.06
N TRP A 382 19.42 -7.23 -25.88
CA TRP A 382 19.10 -6.70 -24.58
C TRP A 382 20.34 -6.59 -23.73
N GLU A 383 20.47 -5.49 -23.00
CA GLU A 383 21.60 -5.22 -22.10
C GLU A 383 21.11 -4.93 -20.68
N PRO A 384 21.77 -5.45 -19.64
CA PRO A 384 21.37 -5.16 -18.27
C PRO A 384 21.68 -3.70 -17.92
N VAL A 385 20.68 -3.02 -17.36
CA VAL A 385 20.80 -1.63 -16.88
C VAL A 385 20.58 -1.50 -15.37
N PHE A 386 20.04 -2.54 -14.73
CA PHE A 386 19.93 -2.67 -13.29
C PHE A 386 20.12 -4.15 -12.93
N LEU A 387 21.00 -4.42 -11.97
CA LEU A 387 21.25 -5.76 -11.44
C LEU A 387 21.21 -5.72 -9.93
N SER A 388 20.34 -6.53 -9.36
CA SER A 388 20.26 -6.76 -7.92
C SER A 388 20.16 -8.26 -7.68
N SER A 389 20.71 -8.76 -6.59
CA SER A 389 20.69 -10.17 -6.25
C SER A 389 20.41 -10.39 -4.77
N THR A 390 20.27 -11.66 -4.39
CA THR A 390 20.21 -12.11 -2.99
C THR A 390 21.52 -11.82 -2.25
N PRO A 391 21.53 -11.92 -0.89
CA PRO A 391 22.72 -11.66 -0.07
C PRO A 391 23.93 -12.47 -0.53
N GLY A 392 25.04 -11.78 -0.77
CA GLY A 392 26.28 -12.36 -1.28
C GLY A 392 26.46 -12.29 -2.79
N GLY A 393 25.43 -11.86 -3.54
CA GLY A 393 25.47 -11.70 -4.98
C GLY A 393 25.78 -10.27 -5.48
N TYR A 394 25.51 -10.03 -6.75
CA TYR A 394 25.86 -8.78 -7.45
C TYR A 394 24.83 -7.68 -7.19
N ILE A 395 25.30 -6.52 -6.75
CA ILE A 395 24.55 -5.27 -6.79
C ILE A 395 25.25 -4.33 -7.75
N THR A 396 24.54 -3.74 -8.70
CA THR A 396 25.15 -2.72 -9.55
C THR A 396 25.46 -1.49 -8.70
N LYS A 397 26.65 -0.94 -8.89
CA LYS A 397 27.06 0.30 -8.22
C LYS A 397 26.36 1.55 -8.78
N ASN A 398 25.48 1.39 -9.76
CA ASN A 398 24.73 2.47 -10.40
C ASN A 398 23.38 2.78 -9.71
N PHE A 399 23.23 2.36 -8.45
CA PHE A 399 21.99 2.45 -7.73
C PHE A 399 22.17 3.19 -6.39
N GLU A 400 21.34 4.20 -6.13
CA GLU A 400 21.25 4.90 -4.85
C GLU A 400 20.01 4.39 -4.09
N GLY A 401 20.25 3.67 -2.99
CA GLY A 401 19.22 3.12 -2.11
C GLY A 401 18.95 3.97 -0.89
N SER A 402 18.03 3.48 -0.03
CA SER A 402 17.69 4.06 1.25
C SER A 402 17.65 2.98 2.34
N TRP A 403 16.86 3.17 3.39
CA TRP A 403 16.79 2.27 4.54
C TRP A 403 16.40 0.82 4.19
N MET A 404 15.57 0.62 3.16
CA MET A 404 15.15 -0.74 2.78
C MET A 404 16.31 -1.58 2.25
N GLU A 405 17.17 -1.02 1.42
CA GLU A 405 18.35 -1.70 0.89
C GLU A 405 19.42 -1.93 1.96
N GLN A 406 19.41 -1.13 3.03
CA GLN A 406 20.33 -1.29 4.15
C GLN A 406 19.85 -2.34 5.15
N SER A 407 18.54 -2.47 5.34
CA SER A 407 17.92 -3.33 6.36
C SER A 407 17.48 -4.69 5.84
N TYR A 408 17.07 -4.73 4.57
CA TYR A 408 16.59 -5.93 3.90
C TYR A 408 17.47 -6.22 2.70
N ASP A 409 17.69 -7.50 2.42
CA ASP A 409 18.44 -7.86 1.22
C ASP A 409 17.64 -7.57 -0.05
N PRO A 410 18.32 -7.49 -1.21
CA PRO A 410 17.67 -7.25 -2.48
C PRO A 410 16.57 -8.26 -2.82
N GLY A 411 16.64 -9.48 -2.28
CA GLY A 411 15.65 -10.53 -2.49
C GLY A 411 14.30 -10.27 -1.86
N TRP A 412 14.22 -9.37 -0.88
CA TRP A 412 12.96 -9.06 -0.20
C TRP A 412 11.89 -8.50 -1.16
N GLY A 413 12.25 -7.54 -2.03
CA GLY A 413 11.34 -6.99 -3.04
C GLY A 413 11.32 -7.78 -4.36
N GLY A 414 12.33 -8.60 -4.60
CA GLY A 414 12.50 -9.35 -5.85
C GLY A 414 12.93 -8.49 -7.05
N SER A 415 12.66 -8.95 -8.25
CA SER A 415 12.75 -8.14 -9.47
C SER A 415 11.64 -7.10 -9.49
N PRO A 416 11.89 -5.90 -10.05
CA PRO A 416 10.81 -4.95 -10.26
C PRO A 416 9.63 -5.60 -10.98
N ILE A 417 8.44 -5.50 -10.36
CA ILE A 417 7.23 -6.15 -10.87
C ILE A 417 6.69 -5.39 -12.06
N ASN A 418 6.77 -4.05 -12.02
CA ASN A 418 6.24 -3.16 -13.04
C ASN A 418 7.27 -2.12 -13.45
N LEU A 419 7.21 -1.73 -14.71
CA LEU A 419 8.03 -0.67 -15.30
C LEU A 419 7.13 0.34 -16.01
N GLY A 420 7.55 1.62 -16.01
CA GLY A 420 6.95 2.67 -16.81
C GLY A 420 8.04 3.56 -17.39
N VAL A 421 8.04 3.75 -18.70
CA VAL A 421 8.96 4.66 -19.41
C VAL A 421 8.18 5.86 -19.90
N ALA A 422 8.80 7.06 -19.86
CA ALA A 422 8.15 8.25 -20.36
C ALA A 422 7.86 8.13 -21.88
N PRO A 423 6.64 8.40 -22.34
CA PRO A 423 6.25 8.21 -23.75
C PRO A 423 7.12 8.94 -24.75
N GLY A 424 7.60 10.13 -24.40
CA GLY A 424 8.44 10.97 -25.26
C GLY A 424 9.95 10.95 -24.97
N ASN A 425 10.37 10.25 -23.90
CA ASN A 425 11.75 10.26 -23.44
C ASN A 425 12.19 8.90 -22.91
N PRO A 426 12.92 8.09 -23.69
CA PRO A 426 13.33 6.77 -23.34
C PRO A 426 14.36 6.68 -22.20
N ASP A 427 14.91 7.80 -21.76
CA ASP A 427 15.89 7.86 -20.67
C ASP A 427 15.24 7.98 -19.30
N ILE A 428 13.96 8.31 -19.23
CA ILE A 428 13.19 8.35 -17.98
C ILE A 428 12.39 7.05 -17.83
N CYS A 429 12.75 6.24 -16.84
CA CYS A 429 12.02 5.02 -16.51
C CYS A 429 11.85 4.89 -15.00
N TYR A 430 10.66 4.45 -14.60
CA TYR A 430 10.33 4.07 -13.23
C TYR A 430 10.19 2.55 -13.12
N ALA A 431 10.57 2.04 -11.97
CA ALA A 431 10.44 0.63 -11.63
C ALA A 431 9.87 0.49 -10.21
N GLY A 432 8.96 -0.45 -10.01
CA GLY A 432 8.37 -0.72 -8.71
C GLY A 432 8.35 -2.20 -8.37
N ASP A 433 8.49 -2.53 -7.09
CA ASP A 433 8.37 -3.88 -6.55
C ASP A 433 7.48 -3.92 -5.29
N ASN A 434 7.55 -5.01 -4.52
CA ASN A 434 6.72 -5.20 -3.32
C ASN A 434 7.08 -4.28 -2.13
N GLY A 435 8.07 -3.40 -2.27
CA GLY A 435 8.48 -2.52 -1.16
C GLY A 435 9.14 -1.23 -1.62
N ARG A 436 9.60 -1.17 -2.87
CA ARG A 436 10.52 -0.13 -3.34
C ARG A 436 10.05 0.46 -4.67
N GLY A 437 10.32 1.75 -4.85
CA GLY A 437 10.17 2.45 -6.11
C GLY A 437 11.50 3.07 -6.55
N TYR A 438 11.84 2.95 -7.82
CA TYR A 438 13.08 3.44 -8.41
C TYR A 438 12.83 4.31 -9.63
N LYS A 439 13.77 5.19 -9.95
CA LYS A 439 13.76 6.05 -11.12
C LYS A 439 15.16 6.13 -11.75
N THR A 440 15.21 6.12 -13.07
CA THR A 440 16.37 6.59 -13.87
C THR A 440 15.95 7.78 -14.71
N VAL A 441 16.89 8.68 -15.01
CA VAL A 441 16.74 9.82 -15.93
C VAL A 441 17.83 9.87 -16.99
N ASP A 442 18.65 8.83 -17.07
CA ASP A 442 19.80 8.71 -17.96
C ASP A 442 19.84 7.38 -18.72
N GLY A 443 18.66 6.79 -18.89
CA GLY A 443 18.50 5.55 -19.66
C GLY A 443 18.97 4.30 -18.94
N GLY A 444 19.03 4.32 -17.60
CA GLY A 444 19.45 3.20 -16.78
C GLY A 444 20.93 3.18 -16.44
N LYS A 445 21.69 4.23 -16.76
CA LYS A 445 23.09 4.36 -16.32
C LYS A 445 23.19 4.55 -14.81
N THR A 446 22.24 5.30 -14.23
CA THR A 446 22.06 5.45 -12.79
C THR A 446 20.60 5.31 -12.40
N TRP A 447 20.36 4.76 -11.19
CA TRP A 447 19.04 4.61 -10.60
C TRP A 447 19.02 5.20 -9.20
N LYS A 448 17.90 5.79 -8.83
CA LYS A 448 17.65 6.34 -7.50
C LYS A 448 16.29 5.86 -7.00
N GLN A 449 16.22 5.51 -5.73
CA GLN A 449 14.94 5.25 -5.11
C GLN A 449 14.09 6.54 -4.96
N VAL A 450 12.76 6.42 -4.93
CA VAL A 450 11.81 7.55 -4.89
C VAL A 450 10.84 7.48 -3.71
N TYR A 451 11.02 6.56 -2.78
CA TYR A 451 10.10 6.33 -1.67
C TYR A 451 10.54 6.99 -0.36
N SER A 452 11.80 7.41 -0.22
CA SER A 452 12.37 7.97 1.01
C SER A 452 13.40 9.04 0.70
N GLN A 453 13.74 9.86 1.68
CA GLN A 453 14.83 10.83 1.60
C GLN A 453 15.87 10.53 2.68
N ASN A 454 17.09 10.25 2.27
CA ASN A 454 18.21 10.05 3.18
C ASN A 454 18.61 11.38 3.81
N GLN A 455 18.70 11.45 5.14
CA GLN A 455 19.12 12.62 5.88
C GLN A 455 20.61 12.56 6.24
N PRO A 456 21.30 13.70 6.47
CA PRO A 456 22.73 13.72 6.81
C PRO A 456 23.10 12.98 8.09
N ASP A 457 22.17 12.83 9.03
CA ASP A 457 22.34 12.10 10.30
C ASP A 457 22.02 10.60 10.19
N SER A 458 21.85 10.11 8.98
CA SER A 458 21.43 8.73 8.66
C SER A 458 20.00 8.39 9.10
N SER A 459 19.16 9.37 9.36
CA SER A 459 17.73 9.20 9.46
C SER A 459 17.05 9.30 8.08
N TYR A 460 15.77 9.01 8.02
CA TYR A 460 14.98 8.95 6.78
C TYR A 460 13.72 9.78 6.91
N SER A 461 13.35 10.52 5.89
CA SER A 461 12.04 11.15 5.81
C SER A 461 11.26 10.64 4.61
N ASN A 462 9.95 10.72 4.66
CA ASN A 462 9.12 10.23 3.57
C ASN A 462 9.04 11.24 2.42
N THR A 463 8.71 10.70 1.26
CA THR A 463 8.34 11.45 0.06
C THR A 463 6.83 11.54 -0.14
N GLY A 464 6.03 11.04 0.81
CA GLY A 464 4.59 10.83 0.65
C GLY A 464 4.21 9.44 0.13
N LEU A 465 5.17 8.66 -0.37
CA LEU A 465 4.97 7.28 -0.80
C LEU A 465 5.13 6.33 0.40
N ASN A 466 4.12 6.30 1.27
CA ASN A 466 4.06 5.44 2.44
C ASN A 466 2.98 4.38 2.23
N VAL A 467 3.32 3.11 2.30
CA VAL A 467 2.47 2.03 1.81
C VAL A 467 2.19 0.94 2.83
N THR A 468 2.71 1.03 4.06
CA THR A 468 2.56 -0.07 5.00
C THR A 468 1.55 0.17 6.11
N THR A 469 1.16 -0.93 6.78
CA THR A 469 0.23 -0.92 7.93
C THR A 469 0.94 -0.48 9.20
N CYS A 470 0.27 0.35 9.99
CA CYS A 470 0.76 0.84 11.27
C CYS A 470 -0.19 0.47 12.41
N TYR A 471 0.34 -0.18 13.46
CA TYR A 471 -0.42 -0.61 14.62
C TYR A 471 -0.50 0.40 15.76
N GLY A 472 0.43 1.35 15.86
CA GLY A 472 0.37 2.31 16.94
C GLY A 472 1.52 3.31 16.97
N ILE A 473 1.35 4.32 17.82
CA ILE A 473 2.35 5.31 18.16
C ILE A 473 2.51 5.30 19.68
N ASN A 474 3.74 5.32 20.16
CA ASN A 474 4.06 5.28 21.58
C ASN A 474 5.02 6.42 21.90
N PHE A 475 4.59 7.35 22.77
CA PHE A 475 5.32 8.56 23.13
C PHE A 475 6.24 8.31 24.30
N ASP A 476 7.47 8.88 24.23
CA ASP A 476 8.40 8.90 25.33
C ASP A 476 7.90 9.87 26.44
N PRO A 477 7.75 9.43 27.68
CA PRO A 477 7.32 10.31 28.77
C PRO A 477 8.34 11.37 29.17
N PHE A 478 9.60 11.27 28.72
CA PHE A 478 10.69 12.20 29.07
C PHE A 478 11.04 13.17 27.93
N ASP A 479 10.70 12.82 26.68
CA ASP A 479 11.05 13.62 25.51
C ASP A 479 9.89 13.65 24.51
N LYS A 480 9.25 14.81 24.39
CA LYS A 480 8.10 15.02 23.50
C LYS A 480 8.42 14.85 22.02
N ASP A 481 9.69 14.99 21.64
CA ASP A 481 10.14 14.85 20.27
C ASP A 481 10.58 13.41 19.93
N HIS A 482 10.59 12.51 20.96
CA HIS A 482 10.87 11.08 20.80
C HIS A 482 9.60 10.25 20.91
N PHE A 483 9.33 9.46 19.86
CA PHE A 483 8.25 8.47 19.86
C PHE A 483 8.48 7.39 18.80
N PHE A 484 7.77 6.28 18.96
CA PHE A 484 7.84 5.12 18.04
C PHE A 484 6.60 5.04 17.15
N ILE A 485 6.81 4.49 15.93
CA ILE A 485 5.74 3.95 15.08
C ILE A 485 5.93 2.44 14.96
N CYS A 486 4.90 1.69 15.36
CA CYS A 486 4.84 0.24 15.25
C CYS A 486 4.30 -0.17 13.87
N TYR A 487 5.12 -0.79 13.05
CA TYR A 487 4.76 -1.20 11.70
C TYR A 487 4.66 -2.71 11.56
N THR A 488 3.88 -3.15 10.59
CA THR A 488 3.98 -4.46 9.97
C THR A 488 5.01 -4.44 8.84
N ASP A 489 5.55 -5.60 8.49
CA ASP A 489 6.53 -5.85 7.41
C ASP A 489 7.88 -5.15 7.54
N ILE A 490 7.96 -4.03 8.24
CA ILE A 490 9.18 -3.22 8.41
C ILE A 490 9.57 -2.98 9.87
N GLY A 491 8.85 -3.57 10.81
CA GLY A 491 9.18 -3.60 12.23
C GLY A 491 8.88 -2.30 12.97
N LEU A 492 9.90 -1.63 13.49
CA LEU A 492 9.78 -0.47 14.38
C LEU A 492 10.63 0.68 13.90
N PHE A 493 10.07 1.87 13.91
CA PHE A 493 10.80 3.11 13.67
C PHE A 493 10.60 4.09 14.81
N HIS A 494 11.61 4.93 15.08
CA HIS A 494 11.52 6.01 16.04
C HIS A 494 12.07 7.33 15.49
N THR A 495 11.60 8.42 16.06
CA THR A 495 12.03 9.78 15.77
C THR A 495 12.59 10.44 17.04
N PHE A 496 13.54 11.37 16.89
CA PHE A 496 14.03 12.24 17.97
C PHE A 496 13.82 13.72 17.64
N ASN A 497 13.00 14.02 16.62
CA ASN A 497 12.77 15.38 16.14
C ASN A 497 11.29 15.66 15.81
N GLY A 498 10.39 14.99 16.53
CA GLY A 498 8.95 15.21 16.40
C GLY A 498 8.36 14.69 15.08
N GLY A 499 8.90 13.61 14.54
CA GLY A 499 8.37 12.97 13.32
C GLY A 499 8.87 13.55 11.99
N LYS A 500 9.87 14.42 12.01
CA LYS A 500 10.45 14.99 10.79
C LYS A 500 11.34 14.01 10.05
N SER A 501 12.02 13.13 10.80
CA SER A 501 12.80 12.02 10.25
C SER A 501 12.85 10.84 11.23
N TRP A 502 13.24 9.66 10.73
CA TRP A 502 13.06 8.38 11.39
C TRP A 502 14.29 7.52 11.30
N PHE A 503 14.55 6.76 12.35
CA PHE A 503 15.53 5.69 12.38
C PHE A 503 14.82 4.35 12.52
N GLN A 504 15.32 3.33 11.87
CA GLN A 504 14.82 1.98 12.09
C GLN A 504 15.34 1.45 13.45
N SER A 505 14.43 0.97 14.27
CA SER A 505 14.68 0.55 15.66
C SER A 505 14.61 -0.97 15.79
N VAL A 506 15.56 -1.70 15.21
CA VAL A 506 15.56 -3.18 15.17
C VAL A 506 16.90 -3.81 15.51
N LYS A 507 17.92 -3.01 15.79
CA LYS A 507 19.29 -3.48 16.06
C LYS A 507 19.34 -4.41 17.28
N GLY A 508 19.91 -5.60 17.11
CA GLY A 508 20.03 -6.62 18.16
C GLY A 508 18.90 -7.65 18.20
N LEU A 509 17.83 -7.44 17.42
CA LEU A 509 16.78 -8.43 17.27
C LEU A 509 17.13 -9.53 16.26
N PRO A 510 16.60 -10.75 16.44
CA PRO A 510 16.64 -11.75 15.38
C PRO A 510 15.93 -11.25 14.11
N ARG A 511 16.47 -11.59 12.95
CA ARG A 511 15.90 -11.15 11.66
C ARG A 511 14.45 -11.60 11.49
N GLU A 512 14.11 -12.79 11.98
CA GLU A 512 12.77 -13.36 11.89
C GLU A 512 11.72 -12.54 12.64
N TRP A 513 12.13 -11.79 13.68
CA TRP A 513 11.22 -10.96 14.47
C TRP A 513 10.90 -9.63 13.83
N VAL A 514 11.77 -9.15 12.93
CA VAL A 514 11.73 -7.76 12.41
C VAL A 514 10.56 -7.51 11.45
N ASN A 515 9.69 -8.49 11.23
CA ASN A 515 8.51 -8.30 10.39
C ASN A 515 7.52 -7.32 11.05
N THR A 516 7.08 -7.57 12.29
CA THR A 516 6.04 -6.77 12.93
C THR A 516 6.35 -6.45 14.39
N CYS A 517 6.25 -5.17 14.75
CA CYS A 517 6.14 -4.71 16.12
C CYS A 517 4.68 -4.33 16.40
N TYR A 518 4.05 -4.98 17.40
CA TYR A 518 2.66 -4.73 17.76
C TYR A 518 2.47 -3.70 18.87
N SER A 519 3.42 -3.59 19.78
CA SER A 519 3.29 -2.75 20.98
C SER A 519 4.66 -2.33 21.51
N VAL A 520 4.72 -1.11 22.03
CA VAL A 520 5.88 -0.56 22.75
C VAL A 520 5.40 0.01 24.10
N GLU A 521 6.16 -0.17 25.15
CA GLU A 521 5.89 0.34 26.49
C GLU A 521 7.14 1.00 27.06
N PHE A 522 7.02 2.26 27.47
CA PHE A 522 8.08 3.01 28.16
C PHE A 522 8.00 2.87 29.66
N ASP A 523 9.12 2.84 30.36
CA ASP A 523 9.14 3.05 31.81
C ASP A 523 8.96 4.54 32.13
N PRO A 524 7.88 4.97 32.80
CA PRO A 524 7.66 6.39 33.06
C PRO A 524 8.60 6.97 34.15
N LYS A 525 9.40 6.14 34.80
CA LYS A 525 10.32 6.54 35.86
C LYS A 525 11.80 6.30 35.52
N VAL A 526 12.09 5.57 34.42
CA VAL A 526 13.47 5.22 34.00
C VAL A 526 13.66 5.63 32.54
N LYS A 527 14.34 6.74 32.34
CA LYS A 527 14.64 7.23 31.00
C LYS A 527 15.43 6.19 30.21
N GLY A 528 15.06 5.99 28.94
CA GLY A 528 15.72 5.06 28.03
C GLY A 528 15.29 3.60 28.16
N LYS A 529 14.50 3.25 29.18
CA LYS A 529 14.01 1.90 29.41
C LYS A 529 12.70 1.68 28.65
N VAL A 530 12.70 0.71 27.72
CA VAL A 530 11.58 0.43 26.83
C VAL A 530 11.43 -1.08 26.65
N TRP A 531 10.19 -1.56 26.57
CA TRP A 531 9.83 -2.93 26.18
C TRP A 531 9.02 -2.93 24.90
N SER A 532 9.09 -4.02 24.13
CA SER A 532 8.35 -4.14 22.86
C SER A 532 7.92 -5.57 22.58
N ALA A 533 6.81 -5.71 21.86
CA ALA A 533 6.19 -6.99 21.48
C ALA A 533 6.31 -7.23 19.98
N TRP A 534 6.85 -8.40 19.60
CA TRP A 534 7.30 -8.71 18.26
C TRP A 534 6.74 -10.01 17.70
N ALA A 535 6.62 -10.06 16.37
CA ALA A 535 6.19 -11.24 15.62
C ALA A 535 6.80 -11.32 14.22
N ASN A 536 7.01 -12.55 13.74
CA ASN A 536 7.29 -12.82 12.32
C ASN A 536 6.02 -12.81 11.45
N ALA A 537 4.85 -12.62 12.04
CA ALA A 537 3.56 -12.66 11.39
C ALA A 537 2.93 -11.26 11.37
N HIS A 538 2.39 -10.88 10.24
CA HIS A 538 1.71 -9.60 10.02
C HIS A 538 0.17 -9.74 9.95
N ASP A 539 -0.53 -8.61 9.96
CA ASP A 539 -1.99 -8.51 9.79
C ASP A 539 -2.82 -9.29 10.81
N LEU A 540 -2.28 -9.56 12.00
CA LEU A 540 -3.06 -10.12 13.09
C LEU A 540 -3.96 -9.03 13.70
N PRO A 541 -5.11 -9.39 14.30
CA PRO A 541 -5.63 -10.74 14.52
C PRO A 541 -6.60 -11.21 13.42
N ARG A 542 -6.41 -10.84 12.16
CA ARG A 542 -7.29 -11.27 11.06
C ARG A 542 -7.27 -12.80 10.92
N THR A 543 -8.45 -13.40 10.93
CA THR A 543 -8.58 -14.87 10.97
C THR A 543 -7.89 -15.60 9.83
N LYS A 544 -7.90 -15.04 8.61
CA LYS A 544 -7.18 -15.60 7.46
C LYS A 544 -5.68 -15.75 7.68
N MET A 545 -5.10 -14.95 8.57
CA MET A 545 -3.66 -14.96 8.82
C MET A 545 -3.26 -16.10 9.76
N PHE A 546 -4.15 -16.56 10.63
CA PHE A 546 -3.89 -17.74 11.47
C PHE A 546 -3.63 -18.99 10.63
N GLY A 547 -4.45 -19.23 9.60
CA GLY A 547 -4.25 -20.34 8.67
C GLY A 547 -3.03 -20.19 7.76
N ARG A 548 -2.71 -18.96 7.36
CA ARG A 548 -1.57 -18.67 6.47
C ARG A 548 -0.22 -18.97 7.10
N TRP A 549 -0.02 -18.58 8.35
CA TRP A 549 1.25 -18.74 9.04
C TRP A 549 1.38 -20.08 9.77
N GLY A 550 0.28 -20.54 10.40
CA GLY A 550 0.25 -21.71 11.26
C GLY A 550 0.97 -21.47 12.60
N PHE A 551 0.33 -21.81 13.68
CA PHE A 551 0.80 -21.50 15.05
C PHE A 551 2.18 -22.11 15.38
N ALA A 552 2.56 -23.22 14.76
CA ALA A 552 3.86 -23.85 14.96
C ALA A 552 5.04 -23.05 14.40
N ASN A 553 4.78 -22.16 13.42
CA ASN A 553 5.80 -21.39 12.71
C ASN A 553 5.97 -19.98 13.27
N PHE A 554 5.25 -19.62 14.32
CA PHE A 554 5.37 -18.32 14.95
C PHE A 554 6.74 -18.14 15.60
N GLN A 555 7.34 -16.95 15.43
CA GLN A 555 8.60 -16.55 16.03
C GLN A 555 8.51 -15.09 16.43
N GLY A 556 8.84 -14.79 17.67
CA GLY A 556 8.73 -13.47 18.24
C GLY A 556 8.81 -13.52 19.76
N GLY A 557 8.14 -12.57 20.39
CA GLY A 557 8.07 -12.45 21.85
C GLY A 557 8.28 -11.03 22.32
N ILE A 558 8.95 -10.87 23.46
CA ILE A 558 9.23 -9.58 24.08
C ILE A 558 10.72 -9.23 23.92
N ALA A 559 11.00 -7.97 23.66
CA ALA A 559 12.35 -7.41 23.64
C ALA A 559 12.44 -6.21 24.59
N VAL A 560 13.66 -5.90 25.04
CA VAL A 560 13.99 -4.85 25.99
C VAL A 560 15.08 -3.97 25.43
N SER A 561 14.94 -2.68 25.60
CA SER A 561 15.96 -1.65 25.33
C SER A 561 16.25 -0.87 26.60
N ASP A 562 17.53 -0.47 26.76
CA ASP A 562 18.03 0.42 27.82
C ASP A 562 18.60 1.73 27.24
N ASP A 563 18.39 1.99 25.95
CA ASP A 563 19.02 3.09 25.21
C ASP A 563 18.03 3.83 24.27
N ASP A 564 16.79 4.03 24.73
CA ASP A 564 15.71 4.69 23.97
C ASP A 564 15.36 3.95 22.66
N GLY A 565 15.48 2.61 22.63
CA GLY A 565 15.19 1.82 21.45
C GLY A 565 16.24 1.83 20.35
N ARG A 566 17.45 2.34 20.62
CA ARG A 566 18.56 2.30 19.65
C ARG A 566 19.10 0.88 19.47
N SER A 567 18.98 0.06 20.51
CA SER A 567 19.28 -1.37 20.45
C SER A 567 18.37 -2.19 21.36
N TRP A 568 18.20 -3.44 21.03
CA TRP A 568 17.27 -4.35 21.68
C TRP A 568 17.95 -5.69 22.03
N HIS A 569 17.47 -6.32 23.07
CA HIS A 569 17.79 -7.72 23.39
C HIS A 569 16.52 -8.52 23.70
N LYS A 570 16.56 -9.81 23.35
CA LYS A 570 15.42 -10.74 23.60
C LYS A 570 15.14 -10.86 25.09
N SER A 571 13.87 -10.94 25.43
CA SER A 571 13.37 -11.16 26.76
C SER A 571 12.25 -12.20 26.71
N THR A 572 12.61 -13.49 26.55
CA THR A 572 11.66 -14.59 26.35
C THR A 572 11.88 -15.79 27.27
N THR A 573 12.80 -15.69 28.24
CA THR A 573 13.05 -16.79 29.18
C THR A 573 11.78 -17.20 29.94
N GLY A 574 11.33 -18.42 29.75
CA GLY A 574 10.07 -18.93 30.29
C GLY A 574 8.87 -18.87 29.33
N MET A 575 9.03 -18.29 28.12
CA MET A 575 8.04 -18.39 27.04
C MET A 575 8.40 -19.51 26.07
N PRO A 576 7.44 -20.17 25.44
CA PRO A 576 7.70 -21.15 24.38
C PRO A 576 8.39 -20.50 23.15
N ASP A 577 9.24 -21.26 22.44
CA ASP A 577 10.00 -20.78 21.28
C ASP A 577 9.11 -20.30 20.12
N ASN A 578 7.91 -20.90 19.97
CA ASN A 578 6.93 -20.50 18.95
C ASN A 578 5.95 -19.41 19.46
N SER A 579 6.44 -18.49 20.27
CA SER A 579 5.66 -17.36 20.78
C SER A 579 5.73 -16.16 19.83
N ILE A 580 4.68 -15.36 19.83
CA ILE A 580 4.67 -13.99 19.30
C ILE A 580 4.01 -13.07 20.32
N GLY A 581 4.63 -11.91 20.57
CA GLY A 581 4.06 -10.88 21.43
C GLY A 581 3.09 -9.99 20.65
N THR A 582 1.93 -9.72 21.22
CA THR A 582 0.92 -8.80 20.68
C THR A 582 0.75 -7.54 21.52
N SER A 583 1.05 -7.64 22.81
CA SER A 583 0.92 -6.53 23.75
C SER A 583 1.94 -6.66 24.87
N ILE A 584 2.40 -5.53 25.38
CA ILE A 584 3.23 -5.42 26.59
C ILE A 584 2.65 -4.31 27.47
N LEU A 585 2.57 -4.54 28.77
CA LEU A 585 2.03 -3.60 29.75
C LEU A 585 2.89 -3.59 31.01
N LEU A 586 3.32 -2.42 31.44
CA LEU A 586 4.04 -2.20 32.69
C LEU A 586 3.08 -1.89 33.84
N ASP A 587 3.33 -2.44 35.04
CA ASP A 587 2.78 -1.89 36.26
C ASP A 587 3.73 -0.82 36.83
N PRO A 588 3.43 0.49 36.66
CA PRO A 588 4.32 1.59 37.02
C PRO A 588 4.46 1.79 38.54
N GLU A 589 3.59 1.16 39.33
CA GLU A 589 3.62 1.25 40.79
C GLU A 589 4.61 0.26 41.44
N THR A 590 5.12 -0.70 40.65
CA THR A 590 6.13 -1.66 41.15
C THR A 590 7.52 -1.05 41.26
N PRO A 591 8.41 -1.59 42.11
CA PRO A 591 9.77 -1.05 42.27
C PRO A 591 10.54 -1.03 40.96
N VAL A 592 11.35 0.00 40.74
CA VAL A 592 12.14 0.19 39.51
C VAL A 592 13.09 -1.00 39.25
N ASP A 593 13.68 -1.56 40.30
CA ASP A 593 14.66 -2.68 40.18
C ASP A 593 13.97 -4.02 39.90
N SER A 594 12.65 -4.12 40.11
CA SER A 594 11.86 -5.35 39.93
C SER A 594 10.48 -5.02 39.35
N ARG A 595 10.48 -4.42 38.16
CA ARG A 595 9.24 -4.06 37.46
C ARG A 595 8.39 -5.30 37.21
N THR A 596 7.13 -5.21 37.53
CA THR A 596 6.13 -6.19 37.08
C THR A 596 5.61 -5.80 35.70
N LEU A 597 5.67 -6.73 34.76
CA LEU A 597 5.16 -6.59 33.41
C LEU A 597 4.23 -7.76 33.05
N TYR A 598 3.31 -7.45 32.14
CA TYR A 598 2.38 -8.41 31.57
C TYR A 598 2.54 -8.41 30.05
N ALA A 599 2.59 -9.59 29.43
CA ALA A 599 2.70 -9.77 28.00
C ALA A 599 1.51 -10.58 27.46
N GLY A 600 0.86 -10.06 26.44
CA GLY A 600 -0.07 -10.82 25.61
C GLY A 600 0.70 -11.64 24.59
N VAL A 601 0.51 -12.95 24.59
CA VAL A 601 1.14 -13.88 23.65
C VAL A 601 0.03 -14.62 22.90
N LEU A 602 -0.04 -14.43 21.59
CA LEU A 602 -1.10 -15.01 20.77
C LEU A 602 -1.09 -16.54 20.85
N ASP A 603 -2.25 -17.16 20.99
CA ASP A 603 -2.46 -18.61 21.18
C ASP A 603 -1.84 -19.20 22.47
N LYS A 604 -1.27 -18.37 23.34
CA LYS A 604 -0.65 -18.78 24.60
C LYS A 604 -1.24 -18.07 25.83
N GLY A 605 -2.01 -16.99 25.63
CA GLY A 605 -2.62 -16.20 26.70
C GLY A 605 -1.68 -15.15 27.26
N ILE A 606 -1.69 -15.00 28.58
CA ILE A 606 -0.97 -13.95 29.30
C ILE A 606 0.25 -14.53 30.01
N TYR A 607 1.35 -13.78 29.96
CA TYR A 607 2.58 -14.02 30.71
C TYR A 607 2.87 -12.85 31.65
N LYS A 608 3.38 -13.15 32.82
CA LYS A 608 3.77 -12.18 33.85
C LYS A 608 5.26 -12.29 34.16
N SER A 609 5.91 -11.16 34.32
CA SER A 609 7.28 -11.04 34.84
C SER A 609 7.28 -10.17 36.08
N ASP A 610 7.97 -10.57 37.16
CA ASP A 610 8.14 -9.80 38.39
C ASP A 610 9.61 -9.34 38.58
N ASP A 611 10.43 -9.39 37.52
CA ASP A 611 11.86 -9.14 37.56
C ASP A 611 12.35 -8.21 36.43
N GLY A 612 11.47 -7.36 35.88
CA GLY A 612 11.81 -6.41 34.84
C GLY A 612 11.92 -7.04 33.46
N ALA A 613 11.16 -8.09 33.20
CA ALA A 613 11.14 -8.88 32.00
C ALA A 613 12.38 -9.78 31.80
N LYS A 614 13.11 -10.16 32.85
CA LYS A 614 14.21 -11.14 32.77
C LYS A 614 13.67 -12.56 32.62
N THR A 615 12.59 -12.88 33.34
CA THR A 615 11.91 -14.17 33.26
C THR A 615 10.40 -14.00 33.20
N TRP A 616 9.71 -14.95 32.57
CA TRP A 616 8.26 -14.93 32.34
C TRP A 616 7.61 -16.22 32.86
N LYS A 617 6.43 -16.09 33.42
CA LYS A 617 5.58 -17.20 33.84
C LYS A 617 4.20 -17.03 33.26
N GLN A 618 3.58 -18.12 32.83
CA GLN A 618 2.22 -18.11 32.34
C GLN A 618 1.25 -17.70 33.47
N ALA A 619 0.32 -16.79 33.18
CA ALA A 619 -0.65 -16.22 34.11
C ALA A 619 -2.07 -16.35 33.52
N ASN A 620 -2.53 -17.59 33.26
CA ASN A 620 -3.80 -17.89 32.59
C ASN A 620 -4.91 -18.37 33.53
N ASN A 621 -4.71 -18.39 34.84
CA ASN A 621 -5.70 -18.94 35.77
C ASN A 621 -7.03 -18.17 35.70
N GLY A 622 -8.13 -18.87 35.37
CA GLY A 622 -9.46 -18.28 35.18
C GLY A 622 -9.77 -17.81 33.76
N LEU A 623 -8.83 -17.90 32.80
CA LEU A 623 -9.11 -17.67 31.37
C LEU A 623 -9.87 -18.86 30.76
N GLY A 624 -10.68 -18.60 29.73
CA GLY A 624 -11.39 -19.61 28.95
C GLY A 624 -10.55 -20.26 27.85
N GLU A 625 -11.21 -20.87 26.88
CA GLU A 625 -10.57 -21.60 25.77
C GLU A 625 -9.84 -20.67 24.78
N ASN A 626 -10.30 -19.43 24.65
CA ASN A 626 -9.66 -18.47 23.77
C ASN A 626 -8.40 -17.91 24.41
N LEU A 627 -7.25 -18.23 23.83
CA LEU A 627 -5.94 -17.73 24.23
C LEU A 627 -5.33 -16.79 23.18
N PHE A 628 -6.13 -16.25 22.25
CA PHE A 628 -5.67 -15.27 21.27
C PHE A 628 -5.54 -13.88 21.92
N ALA A 629 -4.65 -13.78 22.90
CA ALA A 629 -4.36 -12.53 23.60
C ALA A 629 -3.98 -11.44 22.58
N TRP A 630 -4.66 -10.31 22.64
CA TRP A 630 -4.47 -9.23 21.69
C TRP A 630 -4.03 -7.94 22.35
N GLU A 631 -4.71 -7.54 23.42
CA GLU A 631 -4.46 -6.26 24.07
C GLU A 631 -4.51 -6.38 25.58
N LEU A 632 -3.64 -5.64 26.25
CA LEU A 632 -3.60 -5.48 27.71
C LEU A 632 -3.81 -4.01 28.09
N ARG A 633 -4.61 -3.76 29.10
CA ARG A 633 -4.86 -2.44 29.67
C ARG A 633 -4.88 -2.48 31.20
N ARG A 634 -4.59 -1.32 31.81
CA ARG A 634 -4.67 -1.10 33.26
C ARG A 634 -5.42 0.21 33.53
N ASN A 635 -6.43 0.17 34.37
CA ASN A 635 -7.12 1.40 34.77
C ASN A 635 -6.41 2.14 35.92
N SER A 636 -6.87 3.36 36.26
CA SER A 636 -6.29 4.17 37.32
C SER A 636 -6.39 3.59 38.73
N LYS A 637 -7.16 2.51 38.94
CA LYS A 637 -7.24 1.76 40.20
C LYS A 637 -6.35 0.51 40.21
N GLY A 638 -5.57 0.25 39.18
CA GLY A 638 -4.69 -0.89 39.08
C GLY A 638 -5.34 -2.18 38.57
N ARG A 639 -6.66 -2.18 38.25
CA ARG A 639 -7.30 -3.35 37.64
C ARG A 639 -6.75 -3.57 36.25
N LEU A 640 -6.34 -4.79 35.99
CA LEU A 640 -5.88 -5.25 34.69
C LEU A 640 -7.03 -5.72 33.82
N PHE A 641 -6.92 -5.51 32.53
CA PHE A 641 -7.83 -6.05 31.52
C PHE A 641 -7.02 -6.75 30.43
N ALA A 642 -7.49 -7.91 29.98
CA ALA A 642 -6.95 -8.66 28.88
C ALA A 642 -8.04 -8.89 27.83
N LEU A 643 -7.84 -8.37 26.63
CA LEU A 643 -8.71 -8.56 25.49
C LEU A 643 -8.16 -9.68 24.62
N PHE A 644 -9.01 -10.62 24.29
CA PHE A 644 -8.76 -11.76 23.40
C PHE A 644 -9.55 -11.55 22.13
N ALA A 645 -8.85 -11.55 21.00
CA ALA A 645 -9.49 -11.35 19.71
C ALA A 645 -10.34 -12.55 19.29
N ARG A 646 -11.36 -12.32 18.47
CA ARG A 646 -12.03 -13.38 17.74
C ARG A 646 -11.04 -14.06 16.82
N GLY A 647 -10.93 -15.38 16.90
CA GLY A 647 -9.97 -16.15 16.14
C GLY A 647 -10.58 -17.36 15.44
N GLN A 648 -9.72 -18.14 14.82
CA GLN A 648 -10.08 -19.38 14.15
C GLN A 648 -9.06 -20.47 14.47
N LYS A 649 -9.55 -21.64 14.81
CA LYS A 649 -8.74 -22.84 15.05
C LYS A 649 -9.47 -24.03 14.44
N GLU A 650 -8.81 -24.79 13.57
CA GLU A 650 -9.37 -25.98 12.93
C GLU A 650 -10.77 -25.73 12.31
N ASP A 651 -10.93 -24.73 11.48
CA ASP A 651 -12.18 -24.31 10.84
C ASP A 651 -13.31 -23.86 11.80
N LYS A 652 -13.06 -23.84 13.10
CA LYS A 652 -14.00 -23.33 14.10
C LYS A 652 -13.66 -21.90 14.48
N THR A 653 -14.63 -21.00 14.35
CA THR A 653 -14.53 -19.66 14.93
C THR A 653 -14.55 -19.73 16.45
N ILE A 654 -13.62 -19.03 17.10
CA ILE A 654 -13.55 -18.88 18.55
C ILE A 654 -13.88 -17.44 18.87
N ASP A 655 -14.90 -17.23 19.68
CA ASP A 655 -15.36 -15.90 20.06
C ASP A 655 -14.31 -15.15 20.86
N GLY A 656 -14.16 -13.86 20.58
CA GLY A 656 -13.37 -12.93 21.35
C GLY A 656 -13.98 -12.71 22.74
N ALA A 657 -13.15 -12.29 23.69
CA ALA A 657 -13.55 -12.07 25.07
C ALA A 657 -12.70 -11.00 25.74
N ILE A 658 -13.21 -10.44 26.83
CA ILE A 658 -12.44 -9.56 27.71
C ILE A 658 -12.46 -10.17 29.12
N TYR A 659 -11.30 -10.17 29.76
CA TYR A 659 -11.15 -10.59 31.17
C TYR A 659 -10.54 -9.45 31.98
N PHE A 660 -10.77 -9.46 33.27
CA PHE A 660 -10.15 -8.54 34.21
C PHE A 660 -9.54 -9.28 35.41
N SER A 661 -8.54 -8.66 36.03
CA SER A 661 -7.89 -9.13 37.25
C SER A 661 -7.72 -7.99 38.23
N ASP A 662 -8.05 -8.24 39.53
CA ASP A 662 -7.85 -7.32 40.66
C ASP A 662 -6.67 -7.74 41.54
N ASP A 663 -5.96 -8.82 41.17
CA ASP A 663 -4.91 -9.47 41.98
C ASP A 663 -3.60 -9.67 41.18
N HIS A 664 -3.25 -8.70 40.34
CA HIS A 664 -2.00 -8.68 39.55
C HIS A 664 -1.85 -9.93 38.63
N ALA A 665 -2.94 -10.30 37.94
CA ALA A 665 -3.03 -11.44 37.03
C ALA A 665 -2.88 -12.83 37.70
N GLU A 666 -3.03 -12.95 39.00
CA GLU A 666 -3.08 -14.26 39.66
C GLU A 666 -4.37 -15.04 39.31
N ASN A 667 -5.50 -14.29 39.16
CA ASN A 667 -6.78 -14.84 38.72
C ASN A 667 -7.47 -13.88 37.76
N TRP A 668 -8.06 -14.42 36.69
CA TRP A 668 -8.85 -13.70 35.71
C TRP A 668 -10.35 -14.04 35.86
N LYS A 669 -11.19 -13.03 35.68
CA LYS A 669 -12.66 -13.13 35.62
C LYS A 669 -13.15 -12.57 34.31
N GLN A 670 -14.07 -13.26 33.66
CA GLN A 670 -14.64 -12.76 32.41
C GLN A 670 -15.49 -11.52 32.61
N LEU A 671 -15.26 -10.50 31.82
CA LEU A 671 -16.13 -9.35 31.68
C LEU A 671 -17.23 -9.69 30.68
N HIS A 672 -18.47 -9.73 31.11
CA HIS A 672 -19.59 -10.10 30.24
C HIS A 672 -19.93 -8.98 29.28
N LEU A 673 -19.81 -9.26 27.97
CA LEU A 673 -20.24 -8.38 26.88
C LEU A 673 -21.72 -8.66 26.55
N PRO A 674 -22.41 -7.73 25.83
CA PRO A 674 -23.77 -7.97 25.35
C PRO A 674 -23.86 -9.23 24.49
N ASN A 675 -25.02 -9.88 24.53
CA ASN A 675 -25.27 -11.08 23.75
C ASN A 675 -25.02 -10.84 22.26
N GLY A 676 -24.24 -11.73 21.64
CA GLY A 676 -23.88 -11.67 20.22
C GLY A 676 -22.61 -10.87 19.93
N VAL A 677 -22.11 -10.03 20.82
CA VAL A 677 -20.83 -9.34 20.66
C VAL A 677 -19.71 -10.35 20.84
N ASN A 678 -19.06 -10.74 19.75
CA ASN A 678 -18.01 -11.76 19.74
C ASN A 678 -16.69 -11.32 19.10
N GLY A 679 -16.60 -10.06 18.67
CA GLY A 679 -15.43 -9.50 18.03
C GLY A 679 -14.87 -8.24 18.72
N PRO A 680 -14.63 -8.25 20.08
CA PRO A 680 -13.95 -7.14 20.71
C PRO A 680 -12.55 -6.99 20.11
N HIS A 681 -12.12 -5.75 19.82
CA HIS A 681 -10.86 -5.49 19.14
C HIS A 681 -9.97 -4.46 19.84
N ASP A 682 -10.57 -3.45 20.49
CA ASP A 682 -9.85 -2.47 21.28
C ASP A 682 -10.66 -2.09 22.53
N LEU A 683 -9.96 -1.83 23.63
CA LEU A 683 -10.55 -1.43 24.93
C LEU A 683 -9.99 -0.07 25.33
N LEU A 684 -10.85 0.94 25.32
CA LEU A 684 -10.54 2.27 25.81
C LEU A 684 -11.07 2.45 27.24
N LEU A 685 -10.19 2.86 28.14
CA LEU A 685 -10.50 3.13 29.56
C LEU A 685 -10.48 4.64 29.81
N ASP A 686 -11.50 5.15 30.51
CA ASP A 686 -11.49 6.55 30.96
C ASP A 686 -10.46 6.71 32.10
N PRO A 687 -9.45 7.58 31.95
CA PRO A 687 -8.39 7.76 32.96
C PRO A 687 -8.89 8.38 34.26
N LEU A 688 -9.99 9.13 34.21
CA LEU A 688 -10.56 9.82 35.36
C LEU A 688 -11.70 9.03 36.02
N HIS A 689 -12.45 8.25 35.23
CA HIS A 689 -13.62 7.50 35.66
C HIS A 689 -13.44 6.02 35.40
N PRO A 690 -12.78 5.26 36.27
CA PRO A 690 -12.33 3.85 36.00
C PRO A 690 -13.47 2.84 35.74
N ASN A 691 -14.72 3.21 35.94
CA ASN A 691 -15.91 2.45 35.61
C ASN A 691 -16.42 2.72 34.16
N ILE A 692 -15.95 3.79 33.51
CA ILE A 692 -16.32 4.12 32.15
C ILE A 692 -15.34 3.44 31.19
N MET A 693 -15.88 2.63 30.30
CA MET A 693 -15.12 1.90 29.30
C MET A 693 -15.84 1.90 27.97
N TYR A 694 -15.06 1.85 26.89
CA TYR A 694 -15.57 1.70 25.52
C TYR A 694 -14.88 0.49 24.88
N VAL A 695 -15.65 -0.35 24.18
CA VAL A 695 -15.10 -1.48 23.41
C VAL A 695 -15.41 -1.26 21.95
N SER A 696 -14.36 -1.15 21.15
CA SER A 696 -14.46 -1.19 19.69
C SER A 696 -14.65 -2.63 19.23
N CYS A 697 -15.61 -2.88 18.34
CA CYS A 697 -16.01 -4.21 17.95
C CYS A 697 -15.95 -4.41 16.45
N TRP A 698 -15.54 -5.60 16.05
CA TRP A 698 -15.68 -6.09 14.69
C TRP A 698 -17.01 -6.81 14.53
N PRO A 699 -17.83 -6.44 13.55
CA PRO A 699 -19.09 -7.10 13.32
C PRO A 699 -18.89 -8.56 12.85
N HIS A 700 -19.97 -9.33 12.88
CA HIS A 700 -20.05 -10.60 12.18
C HIS A 700 -21.30 -10.64 11.31
N SER A 701 -21.29 -11.49 10.29
CA SER A 701 -22.47 -11.63 9.41
C SER A 701 -23.52 -12.53 10.04
N ALA A 702 -24.75 -12.03 10.11
CA ALA A 702 -25.92 -12.80 10.50
C ALA A 702 -27.07 -12.51 9.54
N GLY A 703 -27.54 -13.53 8.83
CA GLY A 703 -28.62 -13.37 7.83
C GLY A 703 -28.29 -12.39 6.70
N GLY A 704 -27.00 -12.31 6.28
CA GLY A 704 -26.52 -11.42 5.21
C GLY A 704 -26.39 -9.95 5.61
N LYS A 705 -26.41 -9.65 6.92
CA LYS A 705 -26.16 -8.32 7.48
C LYS A 705 -25.06 -8.37 8.52
N ASP A 706 -24.30 -7.31 8.62
CA ASP A 706 -23.34 -7.12 9.70
C ASP A 706 -24.08 -6.70 10.97
N VAL A 707 -23.69 -7.30 12.11
CA VAL A 707 -24.26 -7.05 13.43
C VAL A 707 -23.16 -7.07 14.50
N ASN A 708 -23.43 -6.45 15.64
CA ASN A 708 -22.58 -6.48 16.84
C ASN A 708 -21.15 -5.95 16.65
N GLY A 709 -20.96 -5.04 15.69
CA GLY A 709 -19.75 -4.21 15.54
C GLY A 709 -19.90 -2.87 16.27
N GLY A 710 -19.27 -1.83 15.69
CA GLY A 710 -19.34 -0.46 16.22
C GLY A 710 -18.58 -0.27 17.52
N VAL A 711 -19.19 0.53 18.43
CA VAL A 711 -18.64 0.80 19.76
C VAL A 711 -19.74 0.62 20.80
N ILE A 712 -19.43 -0.14 21.84
CA ILE A 712 -20.27 -0.28 23.03
C ILE A 712 -19.63 0.42 24.23
N LYS A 713 -20.42 1.00 25.09
CA LYS A 713 -20.02 1.75 26.29
C LYS A 713 -20.63 1.17 27.57
N THR A 714 -19.87 1.16 28.63
CA THR A 714 -20.34 0.95 30.00
C THR A 714 -19.98 2.13 30.88
N GLU A 715 -20.80 2.41 31.90
CA GLU A 715 -20.57 3.43 32.92
C GLU A 715 -20.54 2.87 34.35
N ASP A 716 -20.73 1.55 34.49
CA ASP A 716 -20.82 0.84 35.74
C ASP A 716 -19.78 -0.30 35.88
N GLY A 717 -18.69 -0.23 35.13
CA GLY A 717 -17.59 -1.18 35.20
C GLY A 717 -17.89 -2.52 34.49
N GLY A 718 -18.81 -2.50 33.50
CA GLY A 718 -19.12 -3.66 32.65
C GLY A 718 -20.31 -4.48 33.14
N VAL A 719 -21.12 -3.97 34.10
CA VAL A 719 -22.37 -4.61 34.52
C VAL A 719 -23.44 -4.43 33.45
N THR A 720 -23.55 -3.22 32.89
CA THR A 720 -24.44 -2.91 31.76
C THR A 720 -23.70 -2.24 30.62
N TRP A 721 -24.17 -2.47 29.39
CA TRP A 721 -23.59 -1.93 28.17
C TRP A 721 -24.65 -1.36 27.25
N ARG A 722 -24.29 -0.33 26.48
CA ARG A 722 -25.12 0.22 25.43
C ARG A 722 -24.33 0.47 24.16
N GLN A 723 -24.96 0.34 23.01
CA GLN A 723 -24.40 0.70 21.72
C GLN A 723 -24.31 2.23 21.63
N VAL A 724 -23.14 2.75 21.26
CA VAL A 724 -22.90 4.20 21.10
C VAL A 724 -22.41 4.58 19.71
N PHE A 725 -22.03 3.60 18.87
CA PHE A 725 -21.72 3.80 17.46
C PHE A 725 -22.26 2.62 16.64
N ASP A 726 -22.63 2.86 15.37
CA ASP A 726 -23.31 1.93 14.46
C ASP A 726 -22.72 0.50 14.49
N GLU A 727 -23.54 -0.47 14.90
CA GLU A 727 -23.16 -1.88 15.04
C GLU A 727 -22.83 -2.58 13.72
N THR A 728 -23.18 -2.00 12.58
CA THR A 728 -22.83 -2.54 11.27
C THR A 728 -21.43 -2.16 10.82
N ILE A 729 -20.77 -1.23 11.53
CA ILE A 729 -19.45 -0.70 11.16
C ILE A 729 -18.34 -1.41 11.92
N ARG A 730 -17.28 -1.80 11.20
CA ARG A 730 -16.07 -2.33 11.80
C ARG A 730 -15.23 -1.19 12.37
N VAL A 731 -15.15 -1.09 13.68
CA VAL A 731 -14.31 -0.13 14.39
C VAL A 731 -13.06 -0.84 14.89
N ASN A 732 -11.88 -0.33 14.49
CA ASN A 732 -10.61 -0.92 14.88
C ASN A 732 -10.08 -0.36 16.20
N SER A 733 -10.34 0.92 16.50
CA SER A 733 -9.95 1.46 17.80
C SER A 733 -10.76 2.69 18.18
N ALA A 734 -10.71 2.98 19.48
CA ALA A 734 -11.11 4.26 20.07
C ALA A 734 -9.92 4.89 20.79
N GLY A 735 -9.77 6.22 20.69
CA GLY A 735 -8.82 7.04 21.44
C GLY A 735 -9.55 8.13 22.20
N MET A 736 -8.99 8.56 23.30
CA MET A 736 -9.56 9.60 24.16
C MET A 736 -8.52 10.68 24.43
N ASP A 737 -8.93 11.96 24.39
CA ASP A 737 -8.09 13.03 24.86
C ASP A 737 -7.96 12.92 26.40
N PRO A 738 -6.77 12.65 26.95
CA PRO A 738 -6.62 12.40 28.38
C PRO A 738 -6.94 13.61 29.24
N LYS A 739 -6.95 14.84 28.67
CA LYS A 739 -7.29 16.09 29.34
C LYS A 739 -8.77 16.44 29.18
N GLN A 740 -9.45 15.86 28.18
CA GLN A 740 -10.87 16.06 27.88
C GLN A 740 -11.52 14.70 27.58
N PRO A 741 -11.82 13.88 28.60
CA PRO A 741 -12.29 12.49 28.38
C PRO A 741 -13.66 12.39 27.67
N ASN A 742 -14.41 13.51 27.61
CA ASN A 742 -15.61 13.58 26.78
C ASN A 742 -15.31 13.61 25.26
N LYS A 743 -14.07 13.94 24.86
CA LYS A 743 -13.62 13.89 23.46
C LYS A 743 -13.07 12.51 23.13
N ILE A 744 -13.77 11.80 22.26
CA ILE A 744 -13.44 10.45 21.82
C ILE A 744 -13.29 10.43 20.31
N PHE A 745 -12.31 9.70 19.84
CA PHE A 745 -12.00 9.51 18.43
C PHE A 745 -12.05 8.03 18.10
N ILE A 746 -12.63 7.67 16.97
CA ILE A 746 -12.63 6.29 16.48
C ILE A 746 -12.09 6.23 15.05
N ASN A 747 -11.40 5.14 14.75
CA ASN A 747 -10.95 4.84 13.39
C ASN A 747 -11.61 3.57 12.90
N THR A 748 -12.26 3.66 11.74
CA THR A 748 -13.03 2.57 11.17
C THR A 748 -12.28 1.92 10.02
N PHE A 749 -12.66 0.69 9.68
CA PHE A 749 -12.00 -0.01 8.58
C PHE A 749 -12.47 0.45 7.19
N HIS A 750 -13.69 1.01 7.06
CA HIS A 750 -14.23 1.36 5.75
C HIS A 750 -14.80 2.78 5.64
N ASN A 751 -15.01 3.45 6.75
CA ASN A 751 -15.81 4.67 6.80
C ASN A 751 -15.06 5.88 7.36
N ALA A 752 -13.73 5.95 7.17
CA ALA A 752 -12.89 7.03 7.71
C ALA A 752 -12.86 7.06 9.26
N ALA A 753 -12.65 8.23 9.84
CA ALA A 753 -12.56 8.43 11.29
C ALA A 753 -13.66 9.36 11.76
N TYR A 754 -14.06 9.21 13.03
CA TYR A 754 -15.10 10.01 13.65
C TYR A 754 -14.64 10.55 15.01
N LYS A 755 -15.21 11.67 15.41
CA LYS A 755 -15.07 12.26 16.74
C LYS A 755 -16.42 12.38 17.44
N SER A 756 -16.39 12.28 18.75
CA SER A 756 -17.45 12.64 19.66
C SER A 756 -16.95 13.67 20.65
N GLU A 757 -17.76 14.67 21.00
CA GLU A 757 -17.45 15.67 22.01
C GLU A 757 -18.31 15.53 23.29
N ASP A 758 -19.13 14.48 23.33
CA ASP A 758 -20.14 14.24 24.35
C ASP A 758 -20.08 12.80 24.90
N SER A 759 -18.88 12.23 25.01
CA SER A 759 -18.63 10.89 25.56
C SER A 759 -19.31 9.76 24.76
N GLY A 760 -19.44 9.94 23.44
CA GLY A 760 -19.97 8.93 22.52
C GLY A 760 -21.49 9.00 22.30
N GLU A 761 -22.18 10.05 22.78
CA GLU A 761 -23.61 10.21 22.53
C GLU A 761 -23.92 10.63 21.10
N SER A 762 -23.04 11.43 20.48
CA SER A 762 -23.12 11.79 19.07
C SER A 762 -21.74 11.73 18.41
N TRP A 763 -21.74 11.53 17.08
CA TRP A 763 -20.53 11.35 16.31
C TRP A 763 -20.54 12.20 15.06
N GLN A 764 -19.38 12.77 14.75
CA GLN A 764 -19.13 13.55 13.55
C GLN A 764 -17.93 12.95 12.80
N ARG A 765 -18.02 12.84 11.47
CA ARG A 765 -16.90 12.43 10.63
C ARG A 765 -15.80 13.49 10.72
N ILE A 766 -14.55 13.07 10.81
CA ILE A 766 -13.38 13.95 10.75
C ILE A 766 -13.11 14.28 9.29
N GLU A 767 -13.48 15.49 8.87
CA GLU A 767 -13.31 15.95 7.50
C GLU A 767 -11.83 16.16 7.16
N GLY A 768 -11.47 15.85 5.90
CA GLY A 768 -10.11 16.02 5.37
C GLY A 768 -9.19 14.79 5.54
N TYR A 769 -9.50 13.91 6.48
CA TYR A 769 -8.88 12.58 6.51
C TYR A 769 -9.54 11.68 5.46
N ARG A 770 -8.74 11.09 4.57
CA ARG A 770 -9.25 10.44 3.37
C ARG A 770 -8.94 8.97 3.24
N PHE A 771 -8.05 8.46 4.06
CA PHE A 771 -7.68 7.06 3.94
C PHE A 771 -8.81 6.18 4.50
N LYS A 772 -9.15 5.14 3.75
CA LYS A 772 -10.34 4.35 4.01
C LYS A 772 -10.17 3.32 5.11
N TRP A 773 -9.00 2.70 5.18
CA TRP A 773 -8.72 1.61 6.10
C TRP A 773 -7.99 2.11 7.34
N GLY A 774 -8.78 2.55 8.30
CA GLY A 774 -8.24 3.00 9.58
C GLY A 774 -7.80 1.85 10.48
N GLN A 775 -6.82 2.13 11.34
CA GLN A 775 -6.36 1.21 12.38
C GLN A 775 -6.53 1.83 13.76
N ARG A 776 -5.74 2.83 14.13
CA ARG A 776 -5.88 3.48 15.44
C ARG A 776 -6.14 4.97 15.32
N ALA A 777 -6.85 5.52 16.32
CA ALA A 777 -7.01 6.95 16.54
C ALA A 777 -6.29 7.32 17.83
N ILE A 778 -5.23 8.14 17.75
CA ILE A 778 -4.34 8.43 18.87
C ILE A 778 -4.22 9.95 19.02
N PRO A 779 -4.86 10.56 20.03
CA PRO A 779 -4.67 11.98 20.31
C PRO A 779 -3.22 12.32 20.65
N ASP A 780 -2.75 13.45 20.14
CA ASP A 780 -1.40 13.93 20.46
C ASP A 780 -1.42 14.55 21.87
N VAL A 781 -0.77 13.86 22.81
CA VAL A 781 -0.72 14.30 24.22
C VAL A 781 0.12 15.57 24.43
N HIS A 782 0.99 15.91 23.47
CA HIS A 782 1.89 17.07 23.52
C HIS A 782 1.32 18.27 22.75
N HIS A 783 0.53 18.04 21.71
CA HIS A 783 -0.10 19.09 20.89
C HIS A 783 -1.62 18.92 20.89
N PRO A 784 -2.32 19.50 21.91
CA PRO A 784 -3.77 19.42 22.02
C PRO A 784 -4.47 19.87 20.73
N GLY A 785 -5.49 19.15 20.32
CA GLY A 785 -6.21 19.40 19.07
C GLY A 785 -5.59 18.75 17.82
N MET A 786 -4.53 17.98 17.99
CA MET A 786 -3.94 17.16 16.93
C MET A 786 -4.18 15.67 17.17
N LEU A 787 -4.24 14.91 16.06
CA LEU A 787 -4.58 13.50 16.07
C LEU A 787 -3.67 12.73 15.10
N TYR A 788 -3.19 11.57 15.54
CA TYR A 788 -2.59 10.57 14.68
C TYR A 788 -3.65 9.53 14.32
N LEU A 789 -3.80 9.28 13.03
CA LEU A 789 -4.62 8.20 12.50
C LEU A 789 -3.70 7.20 11.80
N THR A 790 -3.54 6.03 12.39
CA THR A 790 -2.79 4.94 11.79
C THR A 790 -3.68 4.13 10.86
N THR A 791 -3.09 3.48 9.86
CA THR A 791 -3.86 2.86 8.78
C THR A 791 -3.39 1.47 8.42
N TYR A 792 -4.23 0.76 7.69
CA TYR A 792 -3.89 -0.45 6.95
C TYR A 792 -3.43 -0.07 5.52
N GLY A 793 -2.11 0.08 5.32
CA GLY A 793 -1.53 0.28 3.99
C GLY A 793 -1.32 1.72 3.54
N GLY A 794 -1.40 2.70 4.46
CA GLY A 794 -1.12 4.12 4.18
C GLY A 794 -0.29 4.79 5.28
N SER A 795 0.43 4.01 6.09
CA SER A 795 1.22 4.51 7.22
C SER A 795 0.40 5.33 8.22
N VAL A 796 0.84 6.52 8.58
CA VAL A 796 0.24 7.37 9.62
C VAL A 796 -0.11 8.73 9.05
N PHE A 797 -1.33 9.17 9.32
CA PHE A 797 -1.79 10.53 9.04
C PHE A 797 -1.75 11.34 10.34
N TYR A 798 -1.18 12.52 10.29
CA TYR A 798 -1.16 13.49 11.40
C TYR A 798 -1.89 14.76 10.98
N GLY A 799 -2.87 15.19 11.74
CA GLY A 799 -3.68 16.35 11.40
C GLY A 799 -4.61 16.82 12.50
N PRO A 800 -5.47 17.81 12.20
CA PRO A 800 -6.37 18.41 13.18
C PRO A 800 -7.44 17.40 13.64
N ALA A 801 -7.56 17.24 14.96
CA ALA A 801 -8.56 16.35 15.57
C ALA A 801 -10.01 16.77 15.26
N ASP A 802 -10.23 18.05 15.03
CA ASP A 802 -11.55 18.60 14.64
C ASP A 802 -11.84 18.44 13.13
N GLY A 803 -10.84 17.95 12.37
CA GLY A 803 -10.93 17.89 10.92
C GLY A 803 -10.77 19.27 10.27
N VAL A 804 -10.95 19.31 8.96
CA VAL A 804 -10.87 20.53 8.15
C VAL A 804 -12.23 20.76 7.48
N PRO A 805 -12.99 21.77 7.91
CA PRO A 805 -14.30 22.06 7.34
C PRO A 805 -14.22 22.27 5.83
N HIS A 806 -15.19 21.70 5.11
CA HIS A 806 -15.26 21.79 3.63
C HIS A 806 -14.03 21.25 2.89
N ALA A 807 -13.33 20.30 3.51
CA ALA A 807 -12.23 19.60 2.82
C ALA A 807 -12.72 19.01 1.49
N PHE A 808 -11.94 19.17 0.43
CA PHE A 808 -12.32 18.61 -0.84
C PHE A 808 -12.21 17.08 -0.84
N GLU A 809 -13.11 16.40 -1.52
CA GLU A 809 -13.08 14.95 -1.71
C GLU A 809 -12.37 14.59 -3.04
N ASP A 810 -11.70 13.44 -3.08
CA ASP A 810 -11.04 12.99 -4.31
C ASP A 810 -12.05 12.61 -5.40
N ILE A 811 -13.22 12.09 -5.02
CA ILE A 811 -14.24 11.62 -5.95
C ILE A 811 -15.46 12.55 -5.88
N GLU A 812 -15.86 13.13 -7.02
CA GLU A 812 -16.94 14.11 -7.09
C GLU A 812 -18.35 13.48 -7.08
N ASN A 813 -18.50 12.31 -7.70
CA ASN A 813 -19.81 11.65 -7.89
C ASN A 813 -19.89 10.28 -7.20
N MET A 814 -19.56 10.25 -5.91
CA MET A 814 -19.62 9.03 -5.13
C MET A 814 -21.01 8.39 -5.16
N PRO A 815 -21.08 7.06 -5.31
CA PRO A 815 -22.33 6.35 -5.14
C PRO A 815 -22.92 6.56 -3.74
N PRO A 816 -24.24 6.61 -3.60
CA PRO A 816 -24.90 6.77 -2.30
C PRO A 816 -24.46 5.70 -1.29
N GLY A 817 -24.17 6.11 -0.08
CA GLY A 817 -23.80 5.21 1.03
C GLY A 817 -22.37 4.66 1.01
N TRP A 818 -21.47 5.21 0.21
CA TRP A 818 -20.05 4.79 0.17
C TRP A 818 -19.19 5.40 1.27
N TRP A 819 -19.71 6.40 1.96
CA TRP A 819 -19.12 6.98 3.16
C TRP A 819 -20.02 6.73 4.38
#